data_e04c72063938310a3271d8df3c957f43
#
_entry.id   e04c72063938310a3271d8df3c957f43
#
_cell.length_a   1.000
_cell.length_b   1.000
_cell.length_c   1.000
_cell.angle_alpha   90.00
_cell.angle_beta   90.00
_cell.angle_gamma   90.00
#
_symmetry.space_group_name_H-M   'P 1'
#
loop_
_entity.id
_entity.type
_entity.pdbx_description
1 polymer ?
#
loop_
_entity_poly.entity_id
_entity_poly.type
_entity_poly.pdbx_seq_one_letter_code
_entity_poly.pdbx_strand_id
1 'polypeptide(L)'
;LTDLKLTKNQQQIAELPVQSRVFLHGPAGSGKTTAAVQRMQTLIEAGVPSETILILVPQRSLAEPYKNVIRTPQFTSGGEPAILTIGGLAQRMLALFWPLVAKEAGFAASQTPPRFLTLETAQYYLANLVEPLLQLGYFESVTIDPNRLYSQILDNLNKSAVVGFSPEEISTRLIQAWAGKPSQAIIYDQAQECALRFRRLCLQQNLLDFSLQLAVFANYLWPSLLCRQYLTSTYRHLIYDNAEEDYPVAHDIIESWLPDFESALIIKDEQGGFRSFMGADPVSASRFAMSCENFMEFTESMVKSPQLEHLETALTTSLTYHKIEGDVPTDIHNAFSIHPFRFYPQGLDWITAQVKDLIENQSVPPEEIVVLTPFLSDSLRYSINTRFADAGLNLSTFRPSRGLRDEPAIKAVLTLVKLAFPTWNLKPVKDEVRNAMLLLIEGCDYIRADLITQVLFAASTGSLRTFDPIKKEMQQRITYLVGERFERLRLWLEENSKDDALELDIFISRLFGELLSQPGYKFHQNFDSAAAVSRLVESARKFRQVMTVEDSAKTHDLNKEYIRLVETGILSAQYLTDWATKTRSGAVLVSPAFSYLMNNRPVRFQFWLDIGSQGWWTRLDQPLTHPYVLNRNWQNEKLWTDMHENAANQQSIIRIINGLIRRCNEHIYMCTLGVNEQGNEERGALIKAVQTILRKLQGTTGAKHV
;
A
#
# COMPACT_ATOMS: atom_id res chain seq x y z
N LEU A 1 12.27 -19.57 -14.30
CA LEU A 1 12.07 -20.57 -13.23
C LEU A 1 12.34 -22.01 -13.70
N THR A 2 12.49 -22.27 -15.00
CA THR A 2 12.72 -23.61 -15.59
C THR A 2 14.08 -24.23 -15.26
N ASP A 3 15.03 -23.48 -14.69
CA ASP A 3 16.36 -23.98 -14.29
C ASP A 3 16.60 -23.98 -12.77
N LEU A 4 15.59 -23.73 -11.95
CA LEU A 4 15.73 -23.72 -10.50
C LEU A 4 15.80 -25.15 -9.97
N LYS A 5 16.95 -25.58 -9.48
CA LYS A 5 17.08 -26.88 -8.79
C LYS A 5 16.35 -26.81 -7.47
N LEU A 6 15.20 -27.49 -7.38
CA LEU A 6 14.45 -27.63 -6.14
C LEU A 6 15.26 -28.41 -5.10
N THR A 7 15.10 -28.02 -3.84
CA THR A 7 15.60 -28.86 -2.73
C THR A 7 14.73 -30.09 -2.56
N LYS A 8 15.22 -31.09 -1.83
CA LYS A 8 14.46 -32.33 -1.53
C LYS A 8 13.11 -32.00 -0.85
N ASN A 9 13.09 -31.03 0.08
CA ASN A 9 11.88 -30.63 0.79
C ASN A 9 10.88 -29.93 -0.14
N GLN A 10 11.35 -29.08 -1.04
CA GLN A 10 10.50 -28.45 -2.05
C GLN A 10 9.93 -29.47 -3.05
N GLN A 11 10.75 -30.41 -3.49
CA GLN A 11 10.34 -31.49 -4.38
C GLN A 11 9.30 -32.39 -3.71
N GLN A 12 9.47 -32.70 -2.42
CA GLN A 12 8.50 -33.47 -1.66
C GLN A 12 7.13 -32.79 -1.62
N ILE A 13 7.04 -31.47 -1.45
CA ILE A 13 5.77 -30.70 -1.52
C ILE A 13 5.18 -30.76 -2.93
N ALA A 14 6.01 -30.58 -3.96
CA ALA A 14 5.55 -30.60 -5.35
C ALA A 14 4.95 -31.95 -5.75
N GLU A 15 5.59 -33.04 -5.33
CA GLU A 15 5.25 -34.43 -5.69
C GLU A 15 4.23 -35.09 -4.76
N LEU A 16 3.66 -34.36 -3.79
CA LEU A 16 2.60 -34.91 -2.93
C LEU A 16 1.44 -35.46 -3.75
N PRO A 17 0.74 -36.51 -3.29
CA PRO A 17 -0.47 -36.99 -3.94
C PRO A 17 -1.45 -35.86 -4.21
N VAL A 18 -2.19 -35.96 -5.32
CA VAL A 18 -3.15 -34.91 -5.71
C VAL A 18 -4.13 -34.61 -4.56
N GLN A 19 -4.56 -35.65 -3.86
CA GLN A 19 -5.50 -35.54 -2.73
C GLN A 19 -4.77 -35.42 -1.39
N SER A 20 -4.01 -34.32 -1.19
CA SER A 20 -3.29 -34.09 0.05
C SER A 20 -3.67 -32.75 0.65
N ARG A 21 -3.89 -32.70 1.98
CA ARG A 21 -4.08 -31.45 2.75
C ARG A 21 -2.88 -31.25 3.67
N VAL A 22 -2.11 -30.22 3.40
CA VAL A 22 -0.81 -29.98 4.05
C VAL A 22 -0.76 -28.57 4.63
N PHE A 23 -0.31 -28.48 5.88
CA PHE A 23 0.13 -27.24 6.47
C PHE A 23 1.65 -27.15 6.42
N LEU A 24 2.18 -26.17 5.68
CA LEU A 24 3.61 -25.94 5.50
C LEU A 24 4.06 -24.72 6.32
N HIS A 25 4.93 -24.96 7.28
CA HIS A 25 5.47 -23.95 8.18
C HIS A 25 6.99 -23.78 7.98
N GLY A 26 7.54 -22.65 8.40
CA GLY A 26 8.99 -22.41 8.44
C GLY A 26 9.37 -20.94 8.31
N PRO A 27 10.66 -20.62 8.44
CA PRO A 27 11.16 -19.25 8.39
C PRO A 27 10.97 -18.63 7.01
N ALA A 28 10.98 -17.30 6.94
CA ALA A 28 11.03 -16.57 5.68
C ALA A 28 12.29 -16.95 4.90
N GLY A 29 12.20 -17.00 3.58
CA GLY A 29 13.32 -17.37 2.71
C GLY A 29 13.60 -18.88 2.63
N SER A 30 12.79 -19.76 3.24
CA SER A 30 12.95 -21.21 3.14
C SER A 30 12.41 -21.82 1.83
N GLY A 31 11.89 -21.00 0.93
CA GLY A 31 11.43 -21.41 -0.40
C GLY A 31 10.03 -22.04 -0.43
N LYS A 32 9.19 -21.78 0.56
CA LYS A 32 7.79 -22.28 0.64
C LYS A 32 6.94 -21.86 -0.56
N THR A 33 6.95 -20.59 -0.91
CA THR A 33 6.24 -20.06 -2.10
C THR A 33 6.75 -20.72 -3.39
N THR A 34 8.07 -20.99 -3.51
CA THR A 34 8.63 -21.72 -4.65
C THR A 34 8.08 -23.14 -4.73
N ALA A 35 8.00 -23.83 -3.59
CA ALA A 35 7.38 -25.16 -3.52
C ALA A 35 5.89 -25.12 -3.90
N ALA A 36 5.16 -24.07 -3.48
CA ALA A 36 3.75 -23.91 -3.82
C ALA A 36 3.52 -23.63 -5.32
N VAL A 37 4.37 -22.80 -5.93
CA VAL A 37 4.34 -22.56 -7.38
C VAL A 37 4.62 -23.87 -8.13
N GLN A 38 5.60 -24.65 -7.71
CA GLN A 38 5.88 -25.94 -8.32
C GLN A 38 4.73 -26.93 -8.09
N ARG A 39 4.12 -26.95 -6.89
CA ARG A 39 2.90 -27.75 -6.63
C ARG A 39 1.77 -27.41 -7.57
N MET A 40 1.50 -26.12 -7.82
CA MET A 40 0.53 -25.68 -8.82
C MET A 40 0.84 -26.28 -10.20
N GLN A 41 2.10 -26.20 -10.64
CA GLN A 41 2.51 -26.75 -11.93
C GLN A 41 2.30 -28.28 -11.98
N THR A 42 2.73 -29.01 -10.95
CA THR A 42 2.57 -30.46 -10.86
C THR A 42 1.09 -30.88 -10.87
N LEU A 43 0.20 -30.15 -10.21
CA LEU A 43 -1.25 -30.42 -10.27
C LEU A 43 -1.77 -30.29 -11.70
N ILE A 44 -1.39 -29.26 -12.42
CA ILE A 44 -1.81 -29.04 -13.80
C ILE A 44 -1.23 -30.11 -14.74
N GLU A 45 0.03 -30.47 -14.58
CA GLU A 45 0.70 -31.55 -15.32
C GLU A 45 0.05 -32.92 -15.06
N ALA A 46 -0.46 -33.12 -13.84
CA ALA A 46 -1.24 -34.31 -13.48
C ALA A 46 -2.67 -34.34 -14.04
N GLY A 47 -3.05 -33.32 -14.83
CA GLY A 47 -4.35 -33.24 -15.49
C GLY A 47 -5.44 -32.56 -14.67
N VAL A 48 -5.10 -31.87 -13.57
CA VAL A 48 -6.06 -31.04 -12.83
C VAL A 48 -6.42 -29.82 -13.67
N PRO A 49 -7.71 -29.53 -13.96
CA PRO A 49 -8.10 -28.33 -14.67
C PRO A 49 -7.68 -27.06 -13.91
N SER A 50 -6.95 -26.18 -14.57
CA SER A 50 -6.36 -24.98 -13.92
C SER A 50 -7.40 -24.10 -13.25
N GLU A 51 -8.58 -23.94 -13.83
CA GLU A 51 -9.69 -23.15 -13.30
C GLU A 51 -10.27 -23.69 -11.99
N THR A 52 -9.97 -24.96 -11.63
CA THR A 52 -10.37 -25.54 -10.35
C THR A 52 -9.39 -25.28 -9.22
N ILE A 53 -8.28 -24.63 -9.51
CA ILE A 53 -7.25 -24.26 -8.52
C ILE A 53 -7.51 -22.83 -8.03
N LEU A 54 -7.73 -22.70 -6.73
CA LEU A 54 -7.84 -21.42 -6.03
C LEU A 54 -6.52 -21.11 -5.32
N ILE A 55 -5.91 -19.99 -5.67
CA ILE A 55 -4.75 -19.44 -4.98
C ILE A 55 -5.20 -18.22 -4.18
N LEU A 56 -5.17 -18.34 -2.87
CA LEU A 56 -5.47 -17.24 -1.95
C LEU A 56 -4.19 -16.61 -1.42
N VAL A 57 -4.16 -15.29 -1.47
CA VAL A 57 -3.08 -14.47 -0.92
C VAL A 57 -3.69 -13.29 -0.17
N PRO A 58 -3.11 -12.86 0.97
CA PRO A 58 -3.63 -11.73 1.74
C PRO A 58 -3.59 -10.40 0.98
N GLN A 59 -2.67 -10.27 0.02
CA GLN A 59 -2.46 -9.05 -0.75
C GLN A 59 -2.03 -9.38 -2.19
N ARG A 60 -2.50 -8.59 -3.15
CA ARG A 60 -2.24 -8.81 -4.59
C ARG A 60 -0.76 -8.82 -4.97
N SER A 61 0.11 -8.09 -4.25
CA SER A 61 1.55 -8.09 -4.49
C SER A 61 2.21 -9.46 -4.21
N LEU A 62 1.68 -10.23 -3.26
CA LEU A 62 2.17 -11.57 -2.92
C LEU A 62 1.79 -12.62 -3.99
N ALA A 63 0.92 -12.27 -4.92
CA ALA A 63 0.52 -13.13 -6.05
C ALA A 63 1.55 -13.17 -7.21
N GLU A 64 2.52 -12.27 -7.22
CA GLU A 64 3.46 -12.14 -8.36
C GLU A 64 4.23 -13.42 -8.72
N PRO A 65 4.72 -14.25 -7.77
CA PRO A 65 5.39 -15.51 -8.13
C PRO A 65 4.51 -16.44 -8.95
N TYR A 66 3.22 -16.54 -8.63
CA TYR A 66 2.25 -17.36 -9.35
C TYR A 66 1.92 -16.78 -10.73
N LYS A 67 1.66 -15.47 -10.81
CA LYS A 67 1.38 -14.78 -12.07
C LYS A 67 2.51 -14.85 -13.07
N ASN A 68 3.76 -14.78 -12.59
CA ASN A 68 4.93 -14.84 -13.45
C ASN A 68 5.04 -16.20 -14.16
N VAL A 69 4.64 -17.29 -13.50
CA VAL A 69 4.61 -18.63 -14.09
C VAL A 69 3.44 -18.77 -15.06
N ILE A 70 2.24 -18.32 -14.71
CA ILE A 70 1.05 -18.41 -15.57
C ILE A 70 1.25 -17.64 -16.88
N ARG A 71 2.01 -16.55 -16.86
CA ARG A 71 2.33 -15.74 -18.05
C ARG A 71 3.37 -16.38 -18.99
N THR A 72 3.93 -17.52 -18.63
CA THR A 72 4.91 -18.20 -19.51
C THR A 72 4.21 -18.95 -20.63
N PRO A 73 4.83 -19.07 -21.83
CA PRO A 73 4.21 -19.74 -22.99
C PRO A 73 3.81 -21.21 -22.76
N GLN A 74 4.33 -21.83 -21.71
CA GLN A 74 4.03 -23.21 -21.35
C GLN A 74 2.59 -23.41 -20.82
N PHE A 75 1.93 -22.33 -20.37
CA PHE A 75 0.56 -22.30 -19.86
C PHE A 75 -0.50 -21.91 -20.92
N THR A 76 -0.24 -22.16 -22.19
CA THR A 76 -0.98 -21.53 -23.31
C THR A 76 -2.29 -22.20 -23.71
N SER A 77 -2.72 -23.31 -23.08
CA SER A 77 -3.99 -23.95 -23.45
C SER A 77 -4.77 -24.44 -22.23
N GLY A 78 -5.83 -23.73 -21.89
CA GLY A 78 -6.75 -24.08 -20.80
C GLY A 78 -7.21 -22.87 -20.01
N GLY A 79 -8.00 -23.08 -18.96
CA GLY A 79 -8.38 -22.04 -17.99
C GLY A 79 -7.18 -21.60 -17.15
N GLU A 80 -7.29 -20.43 -16.49
CA GLU A 80 -6.27 -19.94 -15.55
C GLU A 80 -6.67 -20.25 -14.11
N PRO A 81 -5.71 -20.56 -13.22
CA PRO A 81 -5.96 -20.63 -11.78
C PRO A 81 -6.53 -19.29 -11.26
N ALA A 82 -7.49 -19.38 -10.34
CA ALA A 82 -8.06 -18.19 -9.73
C ALA A 82 -7.13 -17.66 -8.63
N ILE A 83 -6.46 -16.53 -8.86
CA ILE A 83 -5.60 -15.88 -7.87
C ILE A 83 -6.36 -14.70 -7.24
N LEU A 84 -6.77 -14.84 -5.99
CA LEU A 84 -7.67 -13.91 -5.31
C LEU A 84 -7.19 -13.58 -3.88
N THR A 85 -7.66 -12.46 -3.37
CA THR A 85 -7.77 -12.22 -1.92
C THR A 85 -9.17 -12.62 -1.45
N ILE A 86 -9.36 -12.85 -0.16
CA ILE A 86 -10.72 -13.11 0.37
C ILE A 86 -11.68 -11.96 0.05
N GLY A 87 -11.24 -10.71 0.14
CA GLY A 87 -12.04 -9.57 -0.28
C GLY A 87 -12.42 -9.61 -1.77
N GLY A 88 -11.50 -10.03 -2.64
CA GLY A 88 -11.77 -10.22 -4.06
C GLY A 88 -12.75 -11.36 -4.35
N LEU A 89 -12.65 -12.47 -3.59
CA LEU A 89 -13.60 -13.58 -3.65
C LEU A 89 -14.99 -13.12 -3.19
N ALA A 90 -15.07 -12.40 -2.07
CA ALA A 90 -16.31 -11.84 -1.54
C ALA A 90 -17.00 -10.94 -2.58
N GLN A 91 -16.24 -10.03 -3.20
CA GLN A 91 -16.77 -9.14 -4.24
C GLN A 91 -17.34 -9.93 -5.43
N ARG A 92 -16.61 -10.94 -5.92
CA ARG A 92 -17.04 -11.78 -7.04
C ARG A 92 -18.33 -12.52 -6.69
N MET A 93 -18.44 -13.07 -5.49
CA MET A 93 -19.62 -13.82 -5.08
C MET A 93 -20.82 -12.90 -4.82
N LEU A 94 -20.62 -11.73 -4.22
CA LEU A 94 -21.68 -10.75 -4.05
C LEU A 94 -22.21 -10.21 -5.39
N ALA A 95 -21.34 -9.99 -6.36
CA ALA A 95 -21.78 -9.59 -7.70
C ALA A 95 -22.65 -10.68 -8.39
N LEU A 96 -22.33 -11.96 -8.16
CA LEU A 96 -23.05 -13.08 -8.76
C LEU A 96 -24.35 -13.45 -8.03
N PHE A 97 -24.31 -13.48 -6.71
CA PHE A 97 -25.39 -14.00 -5.85
C PHE A 97 -26.17 -12.91 -5.11
N TRP A 98 -26.03 -11.65 -5.51
CA TRP A 98 -26.66 -10.52 -4.84
C TRP A 98 -28.15 -10.70 -4.50
N PRO A 99 -29.02 -11.15 -5.44
CA PRO A 99 -30.44 -11.29 -5.16
C PRO A 99 -30.78 -12.27 -4.03
N LEU A 100 -29.88 -13.21 -3.72
CA LEU A 100 -30.11 -14.20 -2.65
C LEU A 100 -30.00 -13.60 -1.26
N VAL A 101 -29.13 -12.59 -1.08
CA VAL A 101 -28.76 -12.11 0.26
C VAL A 101 -29.13 -10.66 0.51
N ALA A 102 -29.40 -9.87 -0.53
CA ALA A 102 -29.60 -8.43 -0.38
C ALA A 102 -30.72 -8.09 0.61
N LYS A 103 -31.86 -8.78 0.54
CA LYS A 103 -33.00 -8.56 1.44
C LYS A 103 -32.68 -8.97 2.87
N GLU A 104 -32.08 -10.14 3.09
CA GLU A 104 -31.71 -10.63 4.42
C GLU A 104 -30.63 -9.77 5.07
N ALA A 105 -29.69 -9.25 4.30
CA ALA A 105 -28.68 -8.34 4.76
C ALA A 105 -29.20 -6.92 5.01
N GLY A 106 -30.50 -6.66 4.77
CA GLY A 106 -31.15 -5.38 5.10
C GLY A 106 -31.04 -4.29 4.04
N PHE A 107 -30.71 -4.62 2.79
CA PHE A 107 -30.66 -3.64 1.70
C PHE A 107 -32.06 -3.26 1.20
N ALA A 108 -32.29 -1.96 1.05
CA ALA A 108 -33.61 -1.42 0.71
C ALA A 108 -34.04 -1.76 -0.73
N ALA A 109 -33.11 -1.73 -1.69
CA ALA A 109 -33.40 -1.98 -3.10
C ALA A 109 -32.78 -3.32 -3.57
N SER A 110 -33.20 -4.42 -2.96
CA SER A 110 -32.64 -5.77 -3.17
C SER A 110 -32.65 -6.25 -4.61
N GLN A 111 -33.48 -5.67 -5.48
CA GLN A 111 -33.59 -6.03 -6.90
C GLN A 111 -32.57 -5.33 -7.80
N THR A 112 -31.92 -4.28 -7.30
CA THR A 112 -30.88 -3.56 -8.05
C THR A 112 -29.48 -4.06 -7.67
N PRO A 113 -28.54 -4.15 -8.65
CA PRO A 113 -27.17 -4.56 -8.35
C PRO A 113 -26.51 -3.63 -7.32
N PRO A 114 -25.62 -4.16 -6.47
CA PRO A 114 -24.90 -3.36 -5.51
C PRO A 114 -23.84 -2.48 -6.20
N ARG A 115 -23.56 -1.31 -5.64
CA ARG A 115 -22.45 -0.45 -6.06
C ARG A 115 -21.29 -0.61 -5.09
N PHE A 116 -20.16 -1.11 -5.58
CA PHE A 116 -18.96 -1.31 -4.77
C PHE A 116 -18.21 0.02 -4.60
N LEU A 117 -18.07 0.44 -3.35
CA LEU A 117 -17.33 1.65 -3.01
C LEU A 117 -15.82 1.37 -2.99
N THR A 118 -15.05 2.29 -3.56
CA THR A 118 -13.64 2.42 -3.24
C THR A 118 -13.49 3.13 -1.89
N LEU A 119 -12.29 3.10 -1.31
CA LEU A 119 -12.03 3.87 -0.09
C LEU A 119 -12.37 5.36 -0.28
N GLU A 120 -12.00 5.92 -1.43
CA GLU A 120 -12.26 7.33 -1.78
C GLU A 120 -13.75 7.67 -1.80
N THR A 121 -14.54 6.83 -2.46
CA THR A 121 -15.99 7.04 -2.52
C THR A 121 -16.66 6.79 -1.17
N ALA A 122 -16.15 5.85 -0.36
CA ALA A 122 -16.61 5.65 1.00
C ALA A 122 -16.30 6.87 1.88
N GLN A 123 -15.10 7.45 1.77
CA GLN A 123 -14.73 8.68 2.46
C GLN A 123 -15.61 9.86 2.06
N TYR A 124 -15.95 9.98 0.79
CA TYR A 124 -16.87 11.02 0.32
C TYR A 124 -18.25 10.93 0.97
N TYR A 125 -18.87 9.75 0.94
CA TYR A 125 -20.17 9.56 1.59
C TYR A 125 -20.11 9.80 3.09
N LEU A 126 -19.03 9.35 3.72
CA LEU A 126 -18.83 9.57 5.15
C LEU A 126 -18.61 11.06 5.47
N ALA A 127 -17.82 11.79 4.66
CA ALA A 127 -17.59 13.22 4.82
C ALA A 127 -18.91 14.00 4.82
N ASN A 128 -19.78 13.73 3.86
CA ASN A 128 -21.09 14.38 3.77
C ASN A 128 -21.98 14.11 5.01
N LEU A 129 -21.81 12.97 5.67
CA LEU A 129 -22.54 12.66 6.89
C LEU A 129 -21.92 13.29 8.13
N VAL A 130 -20.59 13.40 8.18
CA VAL A 130 -19.83 13.84 9.36
C VAL A 130 -19.68 15.35 9.41
N GLU A 131 -19.58 16.03 8.26
CA GLU A 131 -19.35 17.47 8.19
C GLU A 131 -20.41 18.30 8.96
N PRO A 132 -21.73 18.01 8.86
CA PRO A 132 -22.72 18.67 9.70
C PRO A 132 -22.55 18.39 11.20
N LEU A 133 -22.06 17.22 11.58
CA LEU A 133 -21.81 16.85 12.99
C LEU A 133 -20.60 17.58 13.56
N LEU A 134 -19.55 17.82 12.75
CA LEU A 134 -18.43 18.67 13.15
C LEU A 134 -18.89 20.08 13.50
N GLN A 135 -19.84 20.64 12.74
CA GLN A 135 -20.44 21.95 13.04
C GLN A 135 -21.28 21.95 14.33
N LEU A 136 -21.72 20.78 14.79
CA LEU A 136 -22.43 20.58 16.06
C LEU A 136 -21.52 20.26 17.24
N GLY A 137 -20.17 20.33 17.06
CA GLY A 137 -19.20 20.13 18.13
C GLY A 137 -18.70 18.69 18.29
N TYR A 138 -18.95 17.79 17.33
CA TYR A 138 -18.35 16.46 17.36
C TYR A 138 -16.84 16.56 17.21
N PHE A 139 -16.11 15.74 17.96
CA PHE A 139 -14.64 15.64 17.94
C PHE A 139 -13.88 16.90 18.36
N GLU A 140 -14.49 17.87 19.04
CA GLU A 140 -13.83 19.10 19.52
C GLU A 140 -12.65 18.82 20.47
N SER A 141 -12.67 17.68 21.20
CA SER A 141 -11.62 17.29 22.12
C SER A 141 -10.36 16.74 21.46
N VAL A 142 -10.36 16.58 20.13
CA VAL A 142 -9.28 15.98 19.35
C VAL A 142 -8.89 16.88 18.18
N THR A 143 -7.59 17.16 18.05
CA THR A 143 -7.05 17.84 16.86
C THR A 143 -6.68 16.79 15.81
N ILE A 144 -7.53 16.62 14.82
CA ILE A 144 -7.34 15.65 13.73
C ILE A 144 -7.73 16.28 12.39
N ASP A 145 -6.94 15.99 11.35
CA ASP A 145 -7.31 16.34 9.98
C ASP A 145 -8.59 15.59 9.57
N PRO A 146 -9.59 16.25 8.95
CA PRO A 146 -10.85 15.63 8.57
C PRO A 146 -10.71 14.34 7.76
N ASN A 147 -9.73 14.28 6.84
CA ASN A 147 -9.52 13.08 6.04
C ASN A 147 -9.00 11.91 6.88
N ARG A 148 -8.14 12.19 7.87
CA ARG A 148 -7.68 11.18 8.84
C ARG A 148 -8.81 10.73 9.75
N LEU A 149 -9.72 11.63 10.11
CA LEU A 149 -10.92 11.32 10.87
C LEU A 149 -11.80 10.34 10.10
N TYR A 150 -12.13 10.64 8.84
CA TYR A 150 -12.94 9.75 7.99
C TYR A 150 -12.27 8.38 7.79
N SER A 151 -10.97 8.37 7.54
CA SER A 151 -10.21 7.11 7.41
C SER A 151 -10.30 6.26 8.67
N GLN A 152 -10.16 6.83 9.86
CA GLN A 152 -10.19 6.07 11.11
C GLN A 152 -11.58 5.52 11.42
N ILE A 153 -12.66 6.26 11.09
CA ILE A 153 -14.02 5.75 11.23
C ILE A 153 -14.25 4.55 10.30
N LEU A 154 -13.79 4.62 9.04
CA LEU A 154 -13.84 3.49 8.10
C LEU A 154 -12.96 2.33 8.54
N ASP A 155 -11.78 2.61 9.12
CA ASP A 155 -10.89 1.59 9.67
C ASP A 155 -11.54 0.82 10.81
N ASN A 156 -12.33 1.48 11.66
CA ASN A 156 -13.11 0.81 12.71
C ASN A 156 -14.13 -0.18 12.13
N LEU A 157 -14.87 0.22 11.09
CA LEU A 157 -15.78 -0.68 10.37
C LEU A 157 -15.03 -1.84 9.71
N ASN A 158 -13.89 -1.56 9.07
CA ASN A 158 -13.06 -2.59 8.47
C ASN A 158 -12.57 -3.58 9.54
N LYS A 159 -12.12 -3.08 10.69
CA LYS A 159 -11.68 -3.93 11.82
C LYS A 159 -12.81 -4.83 12.32
N SER A 160 -14.02 -4.30 12.52
CA SER A 160 -15.15 -5.13 12.93
C SER A 160 -15.42 -6.27 11.94
N ALA A 161 -15.38 -5.99 10.64
CA ALA A 161 -15.62 -6.98 9.60
C ALA A 161 -14.51 -8.04 9.47
N VAL A 162 -13.21 -7.64 9.51
CA VAL A 162 -12.10 -8.59 9.35
C VAL A 162 -11.87 -9.44 10.61
N VAL A 163 -12.21 -8.93 11.78
CA VAL A 163 -12.11 -9.66 13.06
C VAL A 163 -13.36 -10.49 13.35
N GLY A 164 -14.53 -10.06 12.84
CA GLY A 164 -15.80 -10.78 12.96
C GLY A 164 -16.59 -10.42 14.22
N PHE A 165 -16.61 -9.15 14.65
CA PHE A 165 -17.49 -8.65 15.70
C PHE A 165 -18.44 -7.58 15.15
N SER A 166 -19.51 -7.31 15.89
CA SER A 166 -20.52 -6.34 15.45
C SER A 166 -20.00 -4.90 15.45
N PRO A 167 -20.29 -4.07 14.41
CA PRO A 167 -19.95 -2.66 14.42
C PRO A 167 -20.45 -1.88 15.63
N GLU A 168 -21.54 -2.32 16.24
CA GLU A 168 -22.12 -1.73 17.46
C GLU A 168 -21.23 -1.90 18.69
N GLU A 169 -20.27 -2.82 18.66
CA GLU A 169 -19.34 -3.07 19.78
C GLU A 169 -18.08 -2.18 19.72
N ILE A 170 -17.83 -1.45 18.64
CA ILE A 170 -16.57 -0.72 18.42
C ILE A 170 -16.29 0.25 19.57
N SER A 171 -17.23 1.14 19.87
CA SER A 171 -17.11 2.13 20.94
C SER A 171 -16.90 1.46 22.30
N THR A 172 -17.72 0.45 22.62
CA THR A 172 -17.63 -0.29 23.88
C THR A 172 -16.24 -0.89 24.07
N ARG A 173 -15.69 -1.56 23.07
CA ARG A 173 -14.33 -2.15 23.12
C ARG A 173 -13.26 -1.08 23.35
N LEU A 174 -13.34 0.05 22.63
CA LEU A 174 -12.39 1.14 22.76
C LEU A 174 -12.47 1.84 24.12
N ILE A 175 -13.68 2.10 24.64
CA ILE A 175 -13.92 2.73 25.94
C ILE A 175 -13.46 1.81 27.08
N GLN A 176 -13.75 0.52 27.02
CA GLN A 176 -13.30 -0.44 28.03
C GLN A 176 -11.77 -0.56 28.12
N ALA A 177 -11.08 -0.36 27.01
CA ALA A 177 -9.62 -0.37 26.96
C ALA A 177 -8.98 1.00 27.27
N TRP A 178 -9.78 2.06 27.38
CA TRP A 178 -9.28 3.42 27.55
C TRP A 178 -8.74 3.67 28.97
N ALA A 179 -7.46 4.01 29.07
CA ALA A 179 -6.77 4.32 30.33
C ALA A 179 -6.72 5.82 30.66
N GLY A 180 -7.19 6.70 29.76
CA GLY A 180 -7.19 8.16 29.93
C GLY A 180 -8.43 8.69 30.66
N LYS A 181 -8.65 10.00 30.59
CA LYS A 181 -9.82 10.64 31.24
C LYS A 181 -11.12 10.20 30.58
N PRO A 182 -12.16 9.82 31.35
CA PRO A 182 -13.46 9.39 30.78
C PRO A 182 -14.11 10.42 29.86
N SER A 183 -13.93 11.73 30.12
CA SER A 183 -14.46 12.80 29.29
C SER A 183 -13.88 12.84 27.88
N GLN A 184 -12.70 12.26 27.66
CA GLN A 184 -12.06 12.17 26.35
C GLN A 184 -12.56 10.94 25.55
N ALA A 185 -13.14 9.95 26.22
CA ALA A 185 -13.63 8.72 25.59
C ALA A 185 -14.92 8.94 24.76
N ILE A 186 -15.59 10.08 24.89
CA ILE A 186 -16.79 10.45 24.11
C ILE A 186 -16.56 10.40 22.60
N ILE A 187 -15.33 10.61 22.17
CA ILE A 187 -14.96 10.54 20.74
C ILE A 187 -15.22 9.17 20.12
N TYR A 188 -15.16 8.10 20.92
CA TYR A 188 -15.43 6.74 20.44
C TYR A 188 -16.91 6.52 20.17
N ASP A 189 -17.79 7.08 21.03
CA ASP A 189 -19.24 7.05 20.80
C ASP A 189 -19.62 7.89 19.59
N GLN A 190 -18.99 9.07 19.42
CA GLN A 190 -19.19 9.92 18.27
C GLN A 190 -18.72 9.23 16.97
N ALA A 191 -17.56 8.55 16.99
CA ALA A 191 -17.04 7.81 15.86
C ALA A 191 -17.96 6.62 15.49
N GLN A 192 -18.47 5.91 16.49
CA GLN A 192 -19.44 4.81 16.28
C GLN A 192 -20.75 5.32 15.70
N GLU A 193 -21.28 6.43 16.19
CA GLU A 193 -22.49 7.02 15.62
C GLU A 193 -22.30 7.36 14.14
N CYS A 194 -21.20 8.01 13.80
CA CYS A 194 -20.85 8.30 12.40
C CYS A 194 -20.74 7.02 11.57
N ALA A 195 -20.07 5.99 12.09
CA ALA A 195 -19.92 4.70 11.42
C ALA A 195 -21.27 4.02 11.17
N LEU A 196 -22.18 4.01 12.16
CA LEU A 196 -23.52 3.42 12.04
C LEU A 196 -24.44 4.22 11.12
N ARG A 197 -24.32 5.56 11.09
CA ARG A 197 -25.02 6.39 10.11
C ARG A 197 -24.57 6.07 8.69
N PHE A 198 -23.28 5.92 8.47
CA PHE A 198 -22.71 5.51 7.17
C PHE A 198 -23.18 4.11 6.78
N ARG A 199 -23.18 3.15 7.69
CA ARG A 199 -23.70 1.80 7.47
C ARG A 199 -25.16 1.83 7.03
N ARG A 200 -26.03 2.60 7.71
CA ARG A 200 -27.43 2.77 7.32
C ARG A 200 -27.59 3.37 5.93
N LEU A 201 -26.80 4.39 5.59
CA LEU A 201 -26.80 4.97 4.25
C LEU A 201 -26.45 3.92 3.19
N CYS A 202 -25.41 3.12 3.45
CA CYS A 202 -24.99 2.06 2.53
C CYS A 202 -26.12 1.04 2.28
N LEU A 203 -26.82 0.61 3.33
CA LEU A 203 -27.96 -0.30 3.21
C LEU A 203 -29.14 0.32 2.45
N GLN A 204 -29.43 1.61 2.65
CA GLN A 204 -30.50 2.33 1.97
C GLN A 204 -30.22 2.55 0.48
N GLN A 205 -28.94 2.73 0.09
CA GLN A 205 -28.54 3.07 -1.27
C GLN A 205 -27.86 1.95 -2.04
N ASN A 206 -27.88 0.72 -1.53
CA ASN A 206 -27.18 -0.45 -2.13
C ASN A 206 -25.69 -0.20 -2.36
N LEU A 207 -25.02 0.43 -1.41
CA LEU A 207 -23.59 0.68 -1.44
C LEU A 207 -22.87 -0.39 -0.63
N LEU A 208 -21.77 -0.91 -1.16
CA LEU A 208 -20.92 -1.88 -0.49
C LEU A 208 -19.51 -1.31 -0.35
N ASP A 209 -19.19 -0.81 0.85
CA ASP A 209 -17.79 -0.58 1.26
C ASP A 209 -17.10 -1.91 1.58
N PHE A 210 -15.80 -1.90 1.77
CA PHE A 210 -15.03 -3.11 2.06
C PHE A 210 -15.58 -3.87 3.29
N SER A 211 -15.92 -3.16 4.35
CA SER A 211 -16.40 -3.77 5.59
C SER A 211 -17.74 -4.47 5.41
N LEU A 212 -18.67 -3.82 4.72
CA LEU A 212 -20.00 -4.37 4.46
C LEU A 212 -19.95 -5.51 3.44
N GLN A 213 -19.08 -5.38 2.42
CA GLN A 213 -18.82 -6.46 1.47
C GLN A 213 -18.36 -7.75 2.17
N LEU A 214 -17.38 -7.64 3.07
CA LEU A 214 -16.87 -8.80 3.80
C LEU A 214 -17.91 -9.34 4.80
N ALA A 215 -18.60 -8.47 5.54
CA ALA A 215 -19.62 -8.87 6.49
C ALA A 215 -20.81 -9.58 5.83
N VAL A 216 -21.30 -9.07 4.68
CA VAL A 216 -22.40 -9.72 3.94
C VAL A 216 -21.95 -11.05 3.37
N PHE A 217 -20.72 -11.13 2.84
CA PHE A 217 -20.19 -12.40 2.36
C PHE A 217 -20.10 -13.43 3.48
N ALA A 218 -19.47 -13.09 4.60
CA ALA A 218 -19.23 -14.02 5.69
C ALA A 218 -20.51 -14.47 6.40
N ASN A 219 -21.45 -13.53 6.66
CA ASN A 219 -22.60 -13.79 7.53
C ASN A 219 -23.85 -14.29 6.78
N TYR A 220 -23.99 -13.96 5.49
CA TYR A 220 -25.19 -14.27 4.72
C TYR A 220 -24.89 -15.15 3.48
N LEU A 221 -23.83 -14.82 2.73
CA LEU A 221 -23.59 -15.52 1.47
C LEU A 221 -22.81 -16.80 1.64
N TRP A 222 -21.80 -16.83 2.49
CA TRP A 222 -21.03 -18.04 2.80
C TRP A 222 -21.90 -19.15 3.43
N PRO A 223 -22.86 -18.87 4.36
CA PRO A 223 -23.80 -19.87 4.85
C PRO A 223 -24.84 -20.34 3.82
N SER A 224 -25.02 -19.58 2.72
CA SER A 224 -25.99 -19.95 1.69
C SER A 224 -25.58 -21.22 0.96
N LEU A 225 -26.48 -22.20 0.92
CA LEU A 225 -26.25 -23.50 0.29
C LEU A 225 -25.82 -23.36 -1.18
N LEU A 226 -26.49 -22.48 -1.93
CA LEU A 226 -26.20 -22.29 -3.37
C LEU A 226 -24.82 -21.68 -3.61
N CYS A 227 -24.43 -20.68 -2.83
CA CYS A 227 -23.10 -20.08 -2.95
C CYS A 227 -22.01 -21.10 -2.55
N ARG A 228 -22.23 -21.83 -1.46
CA ARG A 228 -21.28 -22.86 -1.02
C ARG A 228 -21.14 -23.99 -2.03
N GLN A 229 -22.23 -24.50 -2.59
CA GLN A 229 -22.19 -25.51 -3.63
C GLN A 229 -21.45 -25.01 -4.89
N TYR A 230 -21.69 -23.76 -5.30
CA TYR A 230 -20.98 -23.16 -6.42
C TYR A 230 -19.47 -23.09 -6.15
N LEU A 231 -19.06 -22.59 -4.98
CA LEU A 231 -17.65 -22.46 -4.62
C LEU A 231 -16.95 -23.82 -4.53
N THR A 232 -17.58 -24.81 -3.88
CA THR A 232 -17.01 -26.15 -3.71
C THR A 232 -16.96 -26.94 -5.02
N SER A 233 -17.89 -26.73 -5.94
CA SER A 233 -17.85 -27.34 -7.28
C SER A 233 -16.84 -26.65 -8.21
N THR A 234 -16.63 -25.35 -8.05
CA THR A 234 -15.71 -24.57 -8.89
C THR A 234 -14.26 -24.75 -8.43
N TYR A 235 -13.99 -24.61 -7.13
CA TYR A 235 -12.65 -24.66 -6.58
C TYR A 235 -12.45 -25.95 -5.79
N ARG A 236 -11.66 -26.85 -6.35
CA ARG A 236 -11.40 -28.18 -5.78
C ARG A 236 -10.03 -28.30 -5.14
N HIS A 237 -9.10 -27.41 -5.51
CA HIS A 237 -7.73 -27.39 -5.02
C HIS A 237 -7.39 -26.01 -4.48
N LEU A 238 -6.83 -25.95 -3.27
CA LEU A 238 -6.46 -24.71 -2.59
C LEU A 238 -4.94 -24.57 -2.45
N ILE A 239 -4.41 -23.41 -2.76
CA ILE A 239 -3.12 -22.93 -2.30
C ILE A 239 -3.36 -21.63 -1.53
N TYR A 240 -3.11 -21.63 -0.22
CA TYR A 240 -3.26 -20.45 0.62
C TYR A 240 -1.90 -20.03 1.14
N ASP A 241 -1.30 -19.04 0.48
CA ASP A 241 0.07 -18.60 0.76
C ASP A 241 0.09 -17.34 1.64
N ASN A 242 1.05 -17.27 2.56
CA ASN A 242 1.19 -16.21 3.57
C ASN A 242 -0.06 -16.06 4.48
N ALA A 243 -0.63 -17.17 4.93
CA ALA A 243 -1.84 -17.16 5.75
C ALA A 243 -1.71 -16.29 7.01
N GLU A 244 -0.51 -16.13 7.57
CA GLU A 244 -0.25 -15.28 8.75
C GLU A 244 -0.47 -13.78 8.50
N GLU A 245 -0.50 -13.36 7.25
CA GLU A 245 -0.77 -11.95 6.87
C GLU A 245 -2.26 -11.69 6.60
N ASP A 246 -3.11 -12.70 6.73
CA ASP A 246 -4.55 -12.56 6.57
C ASP A 246 -5.28 -12.43 7.93
N TYR A 247 -6.57 -12.22 7.89
CA TYR A 247 -7.37 -11.85 9.05
C TYR A 247 -8.28 -12.98 9.54
N PRO A 248 -8.77 -12.92 10.80
CA PRO A 248 -9.52 -14.00 11.43
C PRO A 248 -10.73 -14.51 10.66
N VAL A 249 -11.54 -13.61 10.06
CA VAL A 249 -12.72 -14.02 9.27
C VAL A 249 -12.34 -14.80 8.02
N ALA A 250 -11.20 -14.45 7.38
CA ALA A 250 -10.69 -15.24 6.27
C ALA A 250 -10.32 -16.65 6.72
N HIS A 251 -9.65 -16.78 7.86
CA HIS A 251 -9.27 -18.06 8.42
C HIS A 251 -10.51 -18.91 8.79
N ASP A 252 -11.53 -18.31 9.41
CA ASP A 252 -12.76 -19.01 9.78
C ASP A 252 -13.49 -19.57 8.54
N ILE A 253 -13.57 -18.78 7.46
CA ILE A 253 -14.16 -19.22 6.18
C ILE A 253 -13.37 -20.38 5.60
N ILE A 254 -12.04 -20.24 5.48
CA ILE A 254 -11.20 -21.28 4.90
C ILE A 254 -11.17 -22.54 5.76
N GLU A 255 -11.12 -22.43 7.08
CA GLU A 255 -11.17 -23.58 7.99
C GLU A 255 -12.47 -24.38 7.81
N SER A 256 -13.62 -23.69 7.70
CA SER A 256 -14.91 -24.34 7.46
C SER A 256 -15.04 -24.90 6.02
N TRP A 257 -14.26 -24.40 5.07
CA TRP A 257 -14.25 -24.86 3.69
C TRP A 257 -13.23 -25.98 3.42
N LEU A 258 -12.20 -26.08 4.26
CA LEU A 258 -11.07 -27.00 4.08
C LEU A 258 -11.48 -28.46 3.84
N PRO A 259 -12.53 -29.03 4.51
CA PRO A 259 -12.97 -30.39 4.26
C PRO A 259 -13.50 -30.65 2.85
N ASP A 260 -14.00 -29.61 2.16
CA ASP A 260 -14.60 -29.73 0.83
C ASP A 260 -13.56 -29.70 -0.30
N PHE A 261 -12.29 -29.29 -0.03
CA PHE A 261 -11.23 -29.32 -1.02
C PHE A 261 -10.68 -30.74 -1.21
N GLU A 262 -10.41 -31.13 -2.45
CA GLU A 262 -9.70 -32.38 -2.76
C GLU A 262 -8.24 -32.29 -2.34
N SER A 263 -7.62 -31.15 -2.49
CA SER A 263 -6.28 -30.87 -1.93
C SER A 263 -6.16 -29.46 -1.41
N ALA A 264 -5.31 -29.29 -0.41
CA ALA A 264 -4.98 -27.97 0.13
C ALA A 264 -3.50 -27.89 0.52
N LEU A 265 -2.87 -26.77 0.18
CA LEU A 265 -1.55 -26.39 0.67
C LEU A 265 -1.69 -25.03 1.35
N ILE A 266 -1.60 -25.03 2.68
CA ILE A 266 -1.67 -23.81 3.50
C ILE A 266 -0.27 -23.50 4.01
N ILE A 267 0.19 -22.28 3.75
CA ILE A 267 1.57 -21.86 4.02
C ILE A 267 1.56 -20.70 5.01
N LYS A 268 2.42 -20.84 6.02
CA LYS A 268 2.62 -19.84 7.06
C LYS A 268 4.10 -19.56 7.30
N ASP A 269 4.48 -18.30 7.36
CA ASP A 269 5.78 -17.86 7.84
C ASP A 269 5.81 -17.86 9.38
N GLU A 270 6.92 -18.35 9.95
CA GLU A 270 7.09 -18.52 11.39
C GLU A 270 6.96 -17.19 12.16
N GLN A 271 7.59 -16.14 11.67
CA GLN A 271 7.61 -14.82 12.30
C GLN A 271 6.94 -13.74 11.44
N GLY A 272 5.99 -14.13 10.56
CA GLY A 272 5.17 -13.23 9.79
C GLY A 272 4.14 -12.49 10.66
N GLY A 273 3.21 -11.80 10.01
CA GLY A 273 2.20 -10.97 10.67
C GLY A 273 2.62 -9.50 10.71
N PHE A 274 3.33 -9.04 9.69
CA PHE A 274 3.69 -7.62 9.54
C PHE A 274 2.45 -6.72 9.46
N ARG A 275 1.32 -7.25 8.98
CA ARG A 275 0.04 -6.53 8.84
C ARG A 275 -0.86 -6.64 10.07
N SER A 276 -0.36 -7.03 11.24
CA SER A 276 -1.17 -7.16 12.46
C SER A 276 -1.91 -5.88 12.84
N PHE A 277 -1.33 -4.70 12.58
CA PHE A 277 -2.00 -3.42 12.79
C PHE A 277 -3.18 -3.19 11.80
N MET A 278 -3.23 -3.92 10.69
CA MET A 278 -4.33 -3.92 9.71
C MET A 278 -5.35 -5.04 9.95
N GLY A 279 -5.10 -5.90 10.94
CA GLY A 279 -6.00 -7.00 11.29
C GLY A 279 -5.47 -8.39 10.97
N ALA A 280 -4.25 -8.54 10.45
CA ALA A 280 -3.63 -9.85 10.26
C ALA A 280 -3.49 -10.57 11.60
N ASP A 281 -3.77 -11.88 11.60
CA ASP A 281 -3.73 -12.70 12.82
C ASP A 281 -2.95 -14.00 12.61
N PRO A 282 -1.62 -13.97 12.88
CA PRO A 282 -0.80 -15.18 12.81
C PRO A 282 -1.22 -16.29 13.76
N VAL A 283 -1.91 -15.94 14.86
CA VAL A 283 -2.38 -16.93 15.85
C VAL A 283 -3.53 -17.74 15.25
N SER A 284 -4.52 -17.07 14.67
CA SER A 284 -5.63 -17.78 14.02
C SER A 284 -5.17 -18.61 12.82
N ALA A 285 -4.16 -18.14 12.05
CA ALA A 285 -3.55 -18.91 10.97
C ALA A 285 -2.90 -20.22 11.44
N SER A 286 -2.38 -20.26 12.68
CA SER A 286 -1.74 -21.47 13.23
C SER A 286 -2.73 -22.62 13.50
N ARG A 287 -4.05 -22.33 13.54
CA ARG A 287 -5.09 -23.38 13.73
C ARG A 287 -5.12 -24.38 12.58
N PHE A 288 -4.75 -23.98 11.38
CA PHE A 288 -4.68 -24.87 10.22
C PHE A 288 -3.75 -26.05 10.38
N ALA A 289 -2.75 -25.96 11.29
CA ALA A 289 -1.88 -27.08 11.62
C ALA A 289 -2.65 -28.29 12.21
N MET A 290 -3.77 -28.03 12.89
CA MET A 290 -4.64 -29.09 13.44
C MET A 290 -5.73 -29.51 12.44
N SER A 291 -6.04 -28.68 11.47
CA SER A 291 -7.09 -28.93 10.47
C SER A 291 -6.57 -29.64 9.23
N CYS A 292 -5.26 -29.69 9.00
CA CYS A 292 -4.61 -30.39 7.91
C CYS A 292 -4.17 -31.78 8.35
N GLU A 293 -4.20 -32.75 7.43
CA GLU A 293 -3.78 -34.13 7.68
C GLU A 293 -2.25 -34.28 7.87
N ASN A 294 -1.52 -33.42 7.18
CA ASN A 294 -0.06 -33.44 7.16
C ASN A 294 0.51 -32.09 7.62
N PHE A 295 1.46 -32.15 8.54
CA PHE A 295 2.28 -31.00 8.94
C PHE A 295 3.68 -31.19 8.35
N MET A 296 4.16 -30.17 7.63
CA MET A 296 5.51 -30.13 7.10
C MET A 296 6.21 -28.84 7.51
N GLU A 297 7.48 -28.97 7.85
CA GLU A 297 8.29 -27.85 8.30
C GLU A 297 9.55 -27.72 7.44
N PHE A 298 9.76 -26.50 6.94
CA PHE A 298 11.04 -26.11 6.36
C PHE A 298 11.86 -25.42 7.45
N THR A 299 12.96 -26.00 7.85
CA THR A 299 13.77 -25.52 8.98
C THR A 299 14.87 -24.56 8.57
N GLU A 300 15.32 -24.63 7.31
CA GLU A 300 16.46 -23.87 6.82
C GLU A 300 16.03 -22.71 5.93
N SER A 301 16.63 -21.55 6.14
CA SER A 301 16.52 -20.43 5.20
C SER A 301 17.57 -20.57 4.11
N MET A 302 17.18 -20.38 2.86
CA MET A 302 18.10 -20.39 1.70
C MET A 302 18.66 -19.02 1.40
N VAL A 303 18.24 -18.02 2.11
CA VAL A 303 18.55 -16.62 1.83
C VAL A 303 19.64 -16.13 2.75
N LYS A 304 19.53 -16.34 4.06
CA LYS A 304 20.45 -15.74 5.02
C LYS A 304 21.67 -16.62 5.34
N SER A 305 22.82 -15.97 5.51
CA SER A 305 24.05 -16.61 5.94
C SER A 305 24.05 -16.92 7.45
N PRO A 306 24.92 -17.83 7.95
CA PRO A 306 25.04 -18.09 9.39
C PRO A 306 25.34 -16.83 10.22
N GLN A 307 26.16 -15.92 9.70
CA GLN A 307 26.50 -14.66 10.38
C GLN A 307 25.28 -13.75 10.55
N LEU A 308 24.37 -13.75 9.57
CA LEU A 308 23.11 -13.02 9.66
C LEU A 308 22.14 -13.68 10.65
N GLU A 309 22.19 -15.01 10.83
CA GLU A 309 21.44 -15.70 11.90
C GLU A 309 21.90 -15.30 13.29
N HIS A 310 23.23 -15.22 13.49
CA HIS A 310 23.79 -14.72 14.74
C HIS A 310 23.38 -13.27 15.00
N LEU A 311 23.38 -12.41 13.96
CA LEU A 311 22.91 -11.03 14.07
C LEU A 311 21.42 -10.95 14.44
N GLU A 312 20.58 -11.76 13.81
CA GLU A 312 19.15 -11.83 14.11
C GLU A 312 18.90 -12.19 15.57
N THR A 313 19.59 -13.23 16.06
CA THR A 313 19.49 -13.69 17.45
C THR A 313 19.95 -12.62 18.43
N ALA A 314 21.10 -11.99 18.17
CA ALA A 314 21.63 -10.94 19.03
C ALA A 314 20.74 -9.69 19.08
N LEU A 315 20.23 -9.25 17.92
CA LEU A 315 19.31 -8.10 17.86
C LEU A 315 17.97 -8.41 18.54
N THR A 316 17.39 -9.59 18.30
CA THR A 316 16.13 -10.00 18.94
C THR A 316 16.29 -10.03 20.47
N THR A 317 17.37 -10.62 20.98
CA THR A 317 17.65 -10.67 22.41
C THR A 317 17.84 -9.26 23.00
N SER A 318 18.56 -8.40 22.30
CA SER A 318 18.78 -7.03 22.76
C SER A 318 17.50 -6.17 22.73
N LEU A 319 16.66 -6.36 21.71
CA LEU A 319 15.38 -5.66 21.57
C LEU A 319 14.33 -6.14 22.59
N THR A 320 14.43 -7.38 23.08
CA THR A 320 13.57 -7.91 24.15
C THR A 320 14.01 -7.47 25.56
N TYR A 321 15.02 -6.60 25.66
CA TYR A 321 15.65 -6.18 26.90
C TYR A 321 16.20 -7.33 27.77
N HIS A 322 16.32 -8.52 27.19
CA HIS A 322 17.03 -9.60 27.84
C HIS A 322 18.53 -9.37 27.77
N LYS A 323 19.21 -9.70 28.88
CA LYS A 323 20.65 -9.66 28.88
C LYS A 323 21.14 -10.74 27.92
N ILE A 324 21.93 -10.36 26.92
CA ILE A 324 22.57 -11.35 26.05
C ILE A 324 23.46 -12.20 26.96
N GLU A 325 23.12 -13.44 27.23
CA GLU A 325 23.91 -14.37 28.00
C GLU A 325 24.98 -15.03 27.11
N GLY A 326 26.22 -15.12 27.59
CA GLY A 326 27.34 -15.67 26.82
C GLY A 326 28.01 -14.69 25.85
N ASP A 327 28.95 -15.21 25.11
CA ASP A 327 29.72 -14.48 24.09
C ASP A 327 28.92 -14.37 22.80
N VAL A 328 28.89 -13.17 22.23
CA VAL A 328 28.36 -12.93 20.88
C VAL A 328 29.34 -13.49 19.89
N PRO A 329 28.94 -14.35 18.93
CA PRO A 329 29.85 -14.92 17.92
C PRO A 329 30.59 -13.80 17.18
N THR A 330 31.90 -13.96 17.07
CA THR A 330 32.78 -12.94 16.47
C THR A 330 32.57 -12.77 14.96
N ASP A 331 32.03 -13.77 14.29
CA ASP A 331 31.71 -13.75 12.85
C ASP A 331 30.57 -12.78 12.49
N ILE A 332 29.82 -12.31 13.48
CA ILE A 332 28.77 -11.30 13.31
C ILE A 332 29.28 -10.00 12.66
N HIS A 333 30.57 -9.68 12.83
CA HIS A 333 31.21 -8.53 12.16
C HIS A 333 31.16 -8.63 10.63
N ASN A 334 31.04 -9.84 10.08
CA ASN A 334 30.92 -10.03 8.65
C ASN A 334 29.49 -9.81 8.14
N ALA A 335 28.49 -9.81 9.04
CA ALA A 335 27.08 -9.65 8.69
C ALA A 335 26.65 -8.18 8.53
N PHE A 336 27.30 -7.27 9.26
CA PHE A 336 26.91 -5.86 9.25
C PHE A 336 28.06 -4.91 9.55
N SER A 337 27.88 -3.65 9.13
CA SER A 337 28.78 -2.54 9.47
C SER A 337 27.97 -1.29 9.83
N ILE A 338 28.56 -0.43 10.68
CA ILE A 338 27.88 0.78 11.15
C ILE A 338 28.67 1.99 10.69
N HIS A 339 27.96 2.95 10.11
CA HIS A 339 28.53 4.16 9.54
C HIS A 339 27.86 5.37 10.16
N PRO A 340 28.54 6.10 11.07
CA PRO A 340 28.00 7.28 11.71
C PRO A 340 28.22 8.53 10.87
N PHE A 341 27.18 9.33 10.68
CA PHE A 341 27.21 10.63 10.02
C PHE A 341 26.50 11.67 10.89
N ARG A 342 26.95 12.90 10.80
CA ARG A 342 26.32 13.99 11.52
C ARG A 342 25.03 14.46 10.84
N PHE A 343 25.05 14.55 9.52
CA PHE A 343 23.95 15.09 8.73
C PHE A 343 23.46 14.10 7.68
N TYR A 344 22.19 14.17 7.36
CA TYR A 344 21.51 13.33 6.37
C TYR A 344 22.21 13.30 5.00
N PRO A 345 22.60 14.45 4.39
CA PRO A 345 23.30 14.45 3.10
C PRO A 345 24.58 13.61 3.09
N GLN A 346 25.37 13.65 4.17
CA GLN A 346 26.60 12.86 4.27
C GLN A 346 26.34 11.36 4.19
N GLY A 347 25.27 10.88 4.86
CA GLY A 347 24.84 9.48 4.78
C GLY A 347 24.43 9.10 3.37
N LEU A 348 23.68 9.96 2.67
CA LEU A 348 23.26 9.72 1.28
C LEU A 348 24.44 9.71 0.31
N ASP A 349 25.40 10.63 0.46
CA ASP A 349 26.62 10.66 -0.37
C ASP A 349 27.44 9.38 -0.18
N TRP A 350 27.58 8.91 1.08
CA TRP A 350 28.28 7.67 1.37
C TRP A 350 27.54 6.44 0.81
N ILE A 351 26.21 6.34 0.98
CA ILE A 351 25.41 5.25 0.40
C ILE A 351 25.59 5.21 -1.11
N THR A 352 25.51 6.35 -1.78
CA THR A 352 25.67 6.44 -3.23
C THR A 352 27.05 5.93 -3.68
N ALA A 353 28.11 6.35 -2.98
CA ALA A 353 29.46 5.90 -3.27
C ALA A 353 29.66 4.39 -3.00
N GLN A 354 29.11 3.87 -1.92
CA GLN A 354 29.21 2.45 -1.57
C GLN A 354 28.40 1.57 -2.54
N VAL A 355 27.20 2.00 -2.94
CA VAL A 355 26.39 1.29 -3.95
C VAL A 355 27.12 1.27 -5.29
N LYS A 356 27.75 2.38 -5.67
CA LYS A 356 28.56 2.45 -6.89
C LYS A 356 29.75 1.48 -6.85
N ASP A 357 30.45 1.41 -5.73
CA ASP A 357 31.54 0.46 -5.53
C ASP A 357 31.10 -1.00 -5.66
N LEU A 358 29.96 -1.37 -5.03
CA LEU A 358 29.39 -2.71 -5.15
C LEU A 358 29.08 -3.09 -6.61
N ILE A 359 28.54 -2.16 -7.38
CA ILE A 359 28.15 -2.41 -8.77
C ILE A 359 29.38 -2.44 -9.70
N GLU A 360 30.24 -1.42 -9.63
CA GLU A 360 31.33 -1.26 -10.59
C GLU A 360 32.54 -2.15 -10.27
N ASN A 361 32.93 -2.28 -9.00
CA ASN A 361 34.13 -2.98 -8.58
C ASN A 361 33.87 -4.44 -8.13
N GLN A 362 32.68 -4.70 -7.56
CA GLN A 362 32.32 -6.03 -7.06
C GLN A 362 31.33 -6.78 -7.96
N SER A 363 30.93 -6.16 -9.08
CA SER A 363 30.02 -6.73 -10.09
C SER A 363 28.68 -7.23 -9.48
N VAL A 364 28.16 -6.52 -8.48
CA VAL A 364 26.87 -6.83 -7.87
C VAL A 364 25.75 -6.29 -8.77
N PRO A 365 24.78 -7.12 -9.19
CA PRO A 365 23.62 -6.62 -9.93
C PRO A 365 22.86 -5.56 -9.12
N PRO A 366 22.48 -4.41 -9.73
CA PRO A 366 21.76 -3.34 -9.02
C PRO A 366 20.47 -3.80 -8.33
N GLU A 367 19.77 -4.77 -8.90
CA GLU A 367 18.56 -5.37 -8.35
C GLU A 367 18.80 -6.21 -7.08
N GLU A 368 20.03 -6.57 -6.76
CA GLU A 368 20.41 -7.27 -5.52
C GLU A 368 20.82 -6.31 -4.39
N ILE A 369 20.58 -5.02 -4.58
CA ILE A 369 20.85 -3.97 -3.60
C ILE A 369 19.55 -3.24 -3.25
N VAL A 370 19.30 -3.01 -1.95
CA VAL A 370 18.16 -2.20 -1.48
C VAL A 370 18.62 -1.17 -0.44
N VAL A 371 18.08 0.04 -0.56
CA VAL A 371 18.19 1.08 0.48
C VAL A 371 16.87 1.17 1.23
N LEU A 372 16.89 0.89 2.51
CA LEU A 372 15.73 0.85 3.39
C LEU A 372 15.70 2.05 4.31
N THR A 373 14.53 2.64 4.45
CA THR A 373 14.29 3.79 5.31
C THR A 373 13.02 3.58 6.13
N PRO A 374 12.90 4.16 7.33
CA PRO A 374 11.65 4.12 8.09
C PRO A 374 10.48 4.71 7.30
N PHE A 375 10.72 5.86 6.69
CA PHE A 375 9.76 6.59 5.87
C PHE A 375 10.48 7.23 4.68
N LEU A 376 9.90 7.17 3.50
CA LEU A 376 10.46 7.77 2.29
C LEU A 376 9.72 9.07 1.99
N SER A 377 10.24 10.19 2.53
CA SER A 377 9.73 11.53 2.23
C SER A 377 10.03 11.94 0.78
N ASP A 378 9.35 12.96 0.28
CA ASP A 378 9.63 13.47 -1.06
C ASP A 378 10.99 14.16 -1.14
N SER A 379 11.40 14.85 -0.08
CA SER A 379 12.72 15.47 0.01
C SER A 379 13.82 14.41 -0.03
N LEU A 380 13.67 13.33 0.73
CA LEU A 380 14.59 12.21 0.72
C LEU A 380 14.64 11.53 -0.65
N ARG A 381 13.47 11.25 -1.24
CA ARG A 381 13.36 10.65 -2.55
C ARG A 381 14.04 11.50 -3.63
N TYR A 382 13.78 12.81 -3.63
CA TYR A 382 14.43 13.75 -4.56
C TYR A 382 15.94 13.74 -4.36
N SER A 383 16.40 13.87 -3.11
CA SER A 383 17.80 13.92 -2.76
C SER A 383 18.58 12.68 -3.18
N ILE A 384 17.99 11.49 -2.97
CA ILE A 384 18.64 10.22 -3.35
C ILE A 384 18.59 10.01 -4.86
N ASN A 385 17.48 10.35 -5.54
CA ASN A 385 17.38 10.27 -6.99
C ASN A 385 18.43 11.14 -7.70
N THR A 386 18.63 12.37 -7.24
CA THR A 386 19.61 13.28 -7.82
C THR A 386 21.01 12.70 -7.68
N ARG A 387 21.40 12.24 -6.50
CA ARG A 387 22.74 11.66 -6.24
C ARG A 387 23.02 10.42 -7.07
N PHE A 388 22.03 9.52 -7.18
CA PHE A 388 22.17 8.31 -7.98
C PHE A 388 22.27 8.65 -9.47
N ALA A 389 21.48 9.60 -9.96
CA ALA A 389 21.56 10.07 -11.34
C ALA A 389 22.93 10.71 -11.66
N ASP A 390 23.43 11.55 -10.75
CA ASP A 390 24.75 12.18 -10.88
C ASP A 390 25.89 11.15 -10.85
N ALA A 391 25.69 10.03 -10.15
CA ALA A 391 26.63 8.91 -10.11
C ALA A 391 26.48 7.95 -11.31
N GLY A 392 25.52 8.14 -12.20
CA GLY A 392 25.21 7.26 -13.33
C GLY A 392 24.49 5.97 -12.95
N LEU A 393 23.86 5.92 -11.77
CA LEU A 393 23.15 4.74 -11.25
C LEU A 393 21.65 4.83 -11.50
N ASN A 394 21.06 3.73 -11.93
CA ASN A 394 19.61 3.61 -12.06
C ASN A 394 18.96 3.34 -10.71
N LEU A 395 17.90 4.07 -10.41
CA LEU A 395 17.15 3.94 -9.16
C LEU A 395 15.68 3.58 -9.44
N SER A 396 15.14 2.69 -8.62
CA SER A 396 13.71 2.41 -8.52
C SER A 396 13.25 2.77 -7.11
N THR A 397 12.21 3.56 -6.97
CA THR A 397 11.70 3.96 -5.66
C THR A 397 10.25 3.52 -5.50
N PHE A 398 9.88 3.02 -4.31
CA PHE A 398 8.48 3.03 -3.94
C PHE A 398 8.07 4.48 -3.72
N ARG A 399 7.13 4.92 -4.52
CA ARG A 399 6.57 6.26 -4.35
C ARG A 399 5.64 6.24 -3.12
N PRO A 400 5.83 7.15 -2.14
CA PRO A 400 4.86 7.28 -1.06
C PRO A 400 3.48 7.56 -1.64
N SER A 401 2.43 7.00 -1.02
CA SER A 401 1.05 7.29 -1.41
C SER A 401 0.75 8.76 -1.09
N ARG A 402 0.79 9.60 -2.12
CA ARG A 402 0.33 10.98 -2.02
C ARG A 402 -1.15 11.05 -2.32
N GLY A 403 -1.84 11.97 -1.66
CA GLY A 403 -3.16 12.38 -2.10
C GLY A 403 -3.13 12.95 -3.52
N LEU A 404 -4.22 12.77 -4.24
CA LEU A 404 -4.38 13.34 -5.60
C LEU A 404 -4.06 14.84 -5.62
N ARG A 405 -4.50 15.57 -4.60
CA ARG A 405 -4.28 17.03 -4.49
C ARG A 405 -2.80 17.43 -4.38
N ASP A 406 -1.92 16.52 -3.93
CA ASP A 406 -0.51 16.83 -3.69
C ASP A 406 0.37 16.53 -4.90
N GLU A 407 -0.18 15.82 -5.91
CA GLU A 407 0.50 15.51 -7.14
C GLU A 407 0.61 16.72 -8.08
N PRO A 408 1.83 17.17 -8.41
CA PRO A 408 2.00 18.32 -9.31
C PRO A 408 1.35 18.12 -10.68
N ALA A 409 1.44 16.92 -11.25
CA ALA A 409 0.83 16.59 -12.53
C ALA A 409 -0.71 16.70 -12.45
N ILE A 410 -1.31 16.23 -11.38
CA ILE A 410 -2.76 16.32 -11.16
C ILE A 410 -3.20 17.76 -10.96
N LYS A 411 -2.48 18.54 -10.14
CA LYS A 411 -2.75 19.99 -9.99
C LYS A 411 -2.73 20.71 -11.33
N ALA A 412 -1.74 20.41 -12.16
CA ALA A 412 -1.64 21.02 -13.49
C ALA A 412 -2.82 20.64 -14.38
N VAL A 413 -3.21 19.36 -14.43
CA VAL A 413 -4.37 18.89 -15.22
C VAL A 413 -5.68 19.50 -14.70
N LEU A 414 -5.92 19.50 -13.38
CA LEU A 414 -7.13 20.13 -12.81
C LEU A 414 -7.18 21.64 -13.06
N THR A 415 -6.03 22.32 -13.09
CA THR A 415 -5.95 23.72 -13.49
C THR A 415 -6.42 23.91 -14.94
N LEU A 416 -6.00 23.00 -15.86
CA LEU A 416 -6.49 23.06 -17.25
C LEU A 416 -7.99 22.79 -17.33
N VAL A 417 -8.53 21.86 -16.55
CA VAL A 417 -9.98 21.62 -16.48
C VAL A 417 -10.72 22.89 -16.02
N LYS A 418 -10.23 23.55 -14.96
CA LYS A 418 -10.83 24.82 -14.49
C LYS A 418 -10.77 25.92 -15.54
N LEU A 419 -9.71 25.96 -16.37
CA LEU A 419 -9.58 26.91 -17.49
C LEU A 419 -10.51 26.56 -18.65
N ALA A 420 -10.77 25.26 -18.90
CA ALA A 420 -11.68 24.80 -19.94
C ALA A 420 -13.16 25.12 -19.58
N PHE A 421 -13.53 24.98 -18.32
CA PHE A 421 -14.92 25.14 -17.88
C PHE A 421 -15.12 26.30 -16.88
N PRO A 422 -14.96 27.57 -17.32
CA PRO A 422 -15.13 28.74 -16.45
C PRO A 422 -16.57 28.87 -15.89
N THR A 423 -17.55 28.26 -16.56
CA THR A 423 -18.95 28.15 -16.13
C THR A 423 -19.15 27.44 -14.80
N TRP A 424 -18.20 26.54 -14.45
CA TRP A 424 -18.24 25.81 -13.16
C TRP A 424 -17.91 26.71 -11.96
N ASN A 425 -17.50 27.94 -12.19
CA ASN A 425 -17.11 28.89 -11.14
C ASN A 425 -15.97 28.39 -10.22
N LEU A 426 -15.10 27.54 -10.75
CA LEU A 426 -13.87 27.04 -10.13
C LEU A 426 -12.69 27.78 -10.77
N LYS A 427 -12.48 29.06 -10.42
CA LYS A 427 -11.43 29.87 -11.04
C LYS A 427 -10.05 29.48 -10.49
N PRO A 428 -9.10 29.13 -11.36
CA PRO A 428 -7.73 28.90 -10.92
C PRO A 428 -7.06 30.21 -10.48
N VAL A 429 -6.17 30.14 -9.49
CA VAL A 429 -5.34 31.29 -9.09
C VAL A 429 -4.11 31.40 -9.99
N LYS A 430 -3.48 32.59 -10.03
CA LYS A 430 -2.30 32.83 -10.88
C LYS A 430 -1.18 31.83 -10.70
N ASP A 431 -0.92 31.45 -9.44
CA ASP A 431 0.16 30.49 -9.12
C ASP A 431 -0.14 29.09 -9.66
N GLU A 432 -1.38 28.65 -9.65
CA GLU A 432 -1.79 27.38 -10.26
C GLU A 432 -1.55 27.42 -11.78
N VAL A 433 -1.96 28.50 -12.45
CA VAL A 433 -1.77 28.64 -13.88
C VAL A 433 -0.27 28.68 -14.24
N ARG A 434 0.55 29.47 -13.52
CA ARG A 434 1.99 29.50 -13.71
C ARG A 434 2.62 28.12 -13.56
N ASN A 435 2.28 27.41 -12.49
CA ASN A 435 2.81 26.09 -12.23
C ASN A 435 2.34 25.07 -13.28
N ALA A 436 1.10 25.17 -13.76
CA ALA A 436 0.60 24.32 -14.84
C ALA A 436 1.39 24.57 -16.14
N MET A 437 1.59 25.82 -16.55
CA MET A 437 2.38 26.15 -17.76
C MET A 437 3.82 25.65 -17.64
N LEU A 438 4.44 25.85 -16.46
CA LEU A 438 5.78 25.36 -16.16
C LEU A 438 5.90 23.83 -16.28
N LEU A 439 4.91 23.09 -15.79
CA LEU A 439 4.94 21.64 -15.75
C LEU A 439 4.52 20.97 -17.07
N LEU A 440 3.71 21.65 -17.89
CA LEU A 440 3.11 21.04 -19.08
C LEU A 440 3.85 21.38 -20.36
N ILE A 441 4.28 22.64 -20.53
CA ILE A 441 4.85 23.11 -21.80
C ILE A 441 6.36 22.85 -21.83
N GLU A 442 6.83 22.11 -22.82
CA GLU A 442 8.26 21.86 -23.04
C GLU A 442 8.98 23.15 -23.47
N GLY A 443 10.17 23.42 -22.91
CA GLY A 443 10.92 24.64 -23.11
C GLY A 443 10.40 25.85 -22.30
N CYS A 444 9.32 25.68 -21.53
CA CYS A 444 8.83 26.69 -20.60
C CYS A 444 9.61 26.58 -19.29
N ASP A 445 10.32 27.62 -18.92
CA ASP A 445 10.95 27.83 -17.60
C ASP A 445 10.05 28.70 -16.71
N TYR A 446 10.49 28.91 -15.46
CA TYR A 446 9.74 29.69 -14.50
C TYR A 446 9.44 31.12 -14.96
N ILE A 447 10.42 31.78 -15.62
CA ILE A 447 10.28 33.18 -16.10
C ILE A 447 9.25 33.24 -17.21
N ARG A 448 9.29 32.30 -18.16
CA ARG A 448 8.33 32.21 -19.26
C ARG A 448 6.94 31.87 -18.78
N ALA A 449 6.81 30.93 -17.83
CA ALA A 449 5.54 30.58 -17.23
C ALA A 449 4.90 31.77 -16.50
N ASP A 450 5.71 32.55 -15.77
CA ASP A 450 5.24 33.76 -15.09
C ASP A 450 4.78 34.85 -16.08
N LEU A 451 5.54 35.07 -17.15
CA LEU A 451 5.17 36.01 -18.23
C LEU A 451 3.88 35.59 -18.93
N ILE A 452 3.71 34.31 -19.26
CA ILE A 452 2.47 33.77 -19.83
C ILE A 452 1.31 34.07 -18.88
N THR A 453 1.47 33.79 -17.60
CA THR A 453 0.41 34.02 -16.61
C THR A 453 0.07 35.49 -16.44
N GLN A 454 1.06 36.36 -16.38
CA GLN A 454 0.82 37.81 -16.24
C GLN A 454 0.14 38.45 -17.45
N VAL A 455 0.51 38.02 -18.65
CA VAL A 455 0.07 38.65 -19.90
C VAL A 455 -1.16 37.96 -20.49
N LEU A 456 -1.21 36.63 -20.45
CA LEU A 456 -2.20 35.82 -21.17
C LEU A 456 -3.31 35.24 -20.28
N PHE A 457 -3.18 35.27 -18.97
CA PHE A 457 -4.25 34.80 -18.06
C PHE A 457 -5.09 35.96 -17.56
N ALA A 458 -6.37 35.94 -17.82
CA ALA A 458 -7.36 36.89 -17.32
C ALA A 458 -7.98 36.38 -16.01
N ALA A 459 -7.42 36.77 -14.87
CA ALA A 459 -7.86 36.30 -13.55
C ALA A 459 -9.34 36.64 -13.22
N SER A 460 -9.88 37.73 -13.77
CA SER A 460 -11.28 38.12 -13.56
C SER A 460 -12.26 37.14 -14.18
N THR A 461 -11.96 36.64 -15.37
CA THR A 461 -12.81 35.70 -16.12
C THR A 461 -12.38 34.23 -15.94
N GLY A 462 -11.13 33.97 -15.50
CA GLY A 462 -10.55 32.62 -15.43
C GLY A 462 -10.21 32.07 -16.81
N SER A 463 -9.98 32.91 -17.82
CA SER A 463 -9.75 32.49 -19.22
C SER A 463 -8.33 32.82 -19.72
N LEU A 464 -7.91 32.15 -20.78
CA LEU A 464 -6.65 32.40 -21.47
C LEU A 464 -6.89 33.32 -22.69
N ARG A 465 -5.98 34.29 -22.89
CA ARG A 465 -5.97 35.19 -24.03
C ARG A 465 -5.09 34.62 -25.15
N THR A 466 -5.32 35.05 -26.38
CA THR A 466 -4.52 34.66 -27.53
C THR A 466 -3.11 35.22 -27.47
N PHE A 467 -2.14 34.47 -27.98
CA PHE A 467 -0.72 34.84 -27.97
C PHE A 467 -0.36 35.91 -29.01
N ASP A 468 -0.96 35.87 -30.22
CA ASP A 468 -0.59 36.72 -31.35
C ASP A 468 -0.75 38.24 -31.13
N PRO A 469 -1.80 38.74 -30.40
CA PRO A 469 -2.00 40.18 -30.24
C PRO A 469 -1.06 40.84 -29.23
N ILE A 470 -0.23 40.10 -28.51
CA ILE A 470 0.66 40.69 -27.49
C ILE A 470 1.85 41.39 -28.12
N LYS A 471 2.45 42.34 -27.37
CA LYS A 471 3.61 43.11 -27.84
C LYS A 471 4.77 42.17 -28.29
N LYS A 472 5.41 42.47 -29.43
CA LYS A 472 6.51 41.67 -29.99
C LYS A 472 7.65 41.41 -29.01
N GLU A 473 7.99 42.37 -28.17
CA GLU A 473 9.00 42.21 -27.10
C GLU A 473 8.63 41.10 -26.12
N MET A 474 7.34 40.98 -25.77
CA MET A 474 6.85 39.94 -24.88
C MET A 474 6.80 38.57 -25.59
N GLN A 475 6.45 38.53 -26.89
CA GLN A 475 6.52 37.31 -27.70
C GLN A 475 7.94 36.77 -27.75
N GLN A 476 8.94 37.66 -27.94
CA GLN A 476 10.36 37.28 -27.95
C GLN A 476 10.83 36.75 -26.59
N ARG A 477 10.40 37.35 -25.48
CA ARG A 477 10.75 36.91 -24.14
C ARG A 477 10.12 35.56 -23.77
N ILE A 478 8.87 35.31 -24.16
CA ILE A 478 8.19 34.04 -24.02
C ILE A 478 8.78 33.00 -24.97
N THR A 479 9.26 33.41 -26.10
CA THR A 479 9.67 32.70 -27.33
C THR A 479 8.48 32.22 -28.15
N TYR A 480 8.65 32.28 -29.48
CA TYR A 480 7.61 31.86 -30.43
C TYR A 480 7.25 30.38 -30.28
N LEU A 481 8.24 29.52 -30.00
CA LEU A 481 8.03 28.08 -29.81
C LEU A 481 7.15 27.77 -28.59
N VAL A 482 7.41 28.43 -27.47
CA VAL A 482 6.59 28.27 -26.26
C VAL A 482 5.20 28.89 -26.47
N GLY A 483 5.15 30.04 -27.20
CA GLY A 483 3.88 30.67 -27.55
C GLY A 483 3.00 29.81 -28.46
N GLU A 484 3.58 29.13 -29.45
CA GLU A 484 2.86 28.19 -30.34
C GLU A 484 2.28 26.99 -29.52
N ARG A 485 3.06 26.42 -28.61
CA ARG A 485 2.64 25.33 -27.75
C ARG A 485 1.52 25.77 -26.81
N PHE A 486 1.65 26.98 -26.25
CA PHE A 486 0.59 27.60 -25.43
C PHE A 486 -0.69 27.82 -26.24
N GLU A 487 -0.59 28.34 -27.47
CA GLU A 487 -1.76 28.60 -28.31
C GLU A 487 -2.46 27.31 -28.74
N ARG A 488 -1.71 26.25 -29.01
CA ARG A 488 -2.27 24.91 -29.27
C ARG A 488 -3.05 24.40 -28.04
N LEU A 489 -2.50 24.58 -26.83
CA LEU A 489 -3.19 24.23 -25.58
C LEU A 489 -4.47 25.04 -25.42
N ARG A 490 -4.41 26.36 -25.60
CA ARG A 490 -5.57 27.26 -25.49
C ARG A 490 -6.69 26.88 -26.45
N LEU A 491 -6.34 26.68 -27.72
CA LEU A 491 -7.31 26.31 -28.76
C LEU A 491 -7.94 24.94 -28.48
N TRP A 492 -7.13 23.97 -28.05
CA TRP A 492 -7.65 22.65 -27.68
C TRP A 492 -8.67 22.75 -26.54
N LEU A 493 -8.36 23.53 -25.49
CA LEU A 493 -9.27 23.74 -24.37
C LEU A 493 -10.58 24.42 -24.83
N GLU A 494 -10.48 25.46 -25.68
CA GLU A 494 -11.65 26.19 -26.19
C GLU A 494 -12.55 25.32 -27.08
N GLU A 495 -11.96 24.44 -27.90
CA GLU A 495 -12.70 23.55 -28.79
C GLU A 495 -13.42 22.44 -28.01
N ASN A 496 -12.74 21.86 -27.00
CA ASN A 496 -13.27 20.72 -26.26
C ASN A 496 -14.10 21.09 -25.03
N SER A 497 -14.24 22.36 -24.69
CA SER A 497 -15.10 22.87 -23.63
C SER A 497 -16.52 23.22 -24.07
N LYS A 498 -16.83 23.06 -25.36
CA LYS A 498 -18.16 23.39 -25.91
C LYS A 498 -19.26 22.43 -25.50
N ASP A 499 -18.89 21.24 -25.07
CA ASP A 499 -19.81 20.21 -24.58
C ASP A 499 -19.73 20.12 -23.05
N ASP A 500 -20.61 20.86 -22.39
CA ASP A 500 -20.73 20.86 -20.92
C ASP A 500 -21.24 19.52 -20.36
N ALA A 501 -21.74 18.62 -21.19
CA ALA A 501 -22.21 17.29 -20.82
C ALA A 501 -21.11 16.22 -20.84
N LEU A 502 -19.89 16.58 -21.26
CA LEU A 502 -18.79 15.64 -21.32
C LEU A 502 -18.36 15.20 -19.91
N GLU A 503 -18.27 13.90 -19.69
CA GLU A 503 -17.80 13.36 -18.43
C GLU A 503 -16.31 13.70 -18.19
N LEU A 504 -15.98 14.05 -16.96
CA LEU A 504 -14.66 14.53 -16.56
C LEU A 504 -13.55 13.50 -16.87
N ASP A 505 -13.80 12.23 -16.61
CA ASP A 505 -12.82 11.15 -16.91
C ASP A 505 -12.54 11.04 -18.42
N ILE A 506 -13.54 11.27 -19.27
CA ILE A 506 -13.38 11.27 -20.73
C ILE A 506 -12.62 12.54 -21.17
N PHE A 507 -12.99 13.71 -20.64
CA PHE A 507 -12.29 14.95 -20.93
C PHE A 507 -10.80 14.87 -20.57
N ILE A 508 -10.45 14.41 -19.37
CA ILE A 508 -9.07 14.29 -18.92
C ILE A 508 -8.31 13.26 -19.78
N SER A 509 -8.94 12.14 -20.12
CA SER A 509 -8.35 11.12 -20.98
C SER A 509 -8.02 11.65 -22.36
N ARG A 510 -8.92 12.43 -22.97
CA ARG A 510 -8.70 13.08 -24.25
C ARG A 510 -7.62 14.16 -24.16
N LEU A 511 -7.66 15.02 -23.14
CA LEU A 511 -6.64 16.05 -22.89
C LEU A 511 -5.23 15.44 -22.83
N PHE A 512 -5.10 14.32 -22.12
CA PHE A 512 -3.83 13.61 -22.05
C PHE A 512 -3.44 12.99 -23.39
N GLY A 513 -4.32 12.20 -24.02
CA GLY A 513 -4.02 11.45 -25.24
C GLY A 513 -3.79 12.34 -26.45
N GLU A 514 -4.62 13.37 -26.65
CA GLU A 514 -4.60 14.24 -27.82
C GLU A 514 -3.57 15.39 -27.71
N LEU A 515 -3.19 15.78 -26.48
CA LEU A 515 -2.33 16.94 -26.27
C LEU A 515 -1.12 16.66 -25.37
N LEU A 516 -1.31 16.33 -24.08
CA LEU A 516 -0.22 16.34 -23.10
C LEU A 516 0.82 15.24 -23.31
N SER A 517 0.44 14.13 -23.92
CA SER A 517 1.34 13.04 -24.32
C SER A 517 2.08 13.29 -25.64
N GLN A 518 1.76 14.37 -26.34
CA GLN A 518 2.32 14.68 -27.65
C GLN A 518 3.64 15.46 -27.53
N PRO A 519 4.52 15.43 -28.57
CA PRO A 519 5.71 16.25 -28.62
C PRO A 519 5.38 17.74 -28.43
N GLY A 520 6.21 18.43 -27.64
CA GLY A 520 6.00 19.81 -27.23
C GLY A 520 5.41 19.98 -25.84
N TYR A 521 5.03 18.85 -25.20
CA TYR A 521 4.56 18.81 -23.82
C TYR A 521 5.43 17.88 -22.97
N LYS A 522 5.70 18.26 -21.71
CA LYS A 522 6.61 17.54 -20.83
C LYS A 522 6.11 16.16 -20.40
N PHE A 523 4.82 15.86 -20.57
CA PHE A 523 4.27 14.54 -20.26
C PHE A 523 4.55 13.50 -21.35
N HIS A 524 5.00 13.92 -22.53
CA HIS A 524 5.38 13.03 -23.62
C HIS A 524 6.42 11.96 -23.22
N GLN A 525 7.38 12.33 -22.36
CA GLN A 525 8.44 11.44 -21.89
C GLN A 525 8.43 11.18 -20.38
N ASN A 526 7.41 11.67 -19.67
CA ASN A 526 7.29 11.55 -18.23
C ASN A 526 6.25 10.50 -17.85
N PHE A 527 6.69 9.25 -17.72
CA PHE A 527 5.82 8.12 -17.37
C PHE A 527 5.21 8.24 -15.98
N ASP A 528 5.87 8.90 -15.01
CA ASP A 528 5.32 9.11 -13.67
C ASP A 528 4.13 10.06 -13.71
N SER A 529 4.23 11.15 -14.49
CA SER A 529 3.11 12.05 -14.71
C SER A 529 1.97 11.38 -15.47
N ALA A 530 2.28 10.57 -16.49
CA ALA A 530 1.29 9.78 -17.23
C ALA A 530 0.54 8.81 -16.30
N ALA A 531 1.25 8.10 -15.42
CA ALA A 531 0.66 7.21 -14.43
C ALA A 531 -0.23 7.98 -13.43
N ALA A 532 0.16 9.19 -13.00
CA ALA A 532 -0.66 10.03 -12.13
C ALA A 532 -1.97 10.45 -12.80
N VAL A 533 -1.91 10.88 -14.07
CA VAL A 533 -3.10 11.25 -14.86
C VAL A 533 -4.01 10.05 -15.09
N SER A 534 -3.46 8.89 -15.43
CA SER A 534 -4.24 7.64 -15.59
C SER A 534 -5.06 7.32 -14.35
N ARG A 535 -4.51 7.54 -13.17
CA ARG A 535 -5.22 7.35 -11.89
C ARG A 535 -6.29 8.39 -11.64
N LEU A 536 -6.02 9.65 -11.99
CA LEU A 536 -7.05 10.68 -11.92
C LEU A 536 -8.26 10.30 -12.79
N VAL A 537 -8.00 9.81 -14.01
CA VAL A 537 -9.05 9.32 -14.92
C VAL A 537 -9.81 8.13 -14.29
N GLU A 538 -9.09 7.17 -13.73
CA GLU A 538 -9.71 6.00 -13.08
C GLU A 538 -10.54 6.41 -11.84
N SER A 539 -10.03 7.30 -11.01
CA SER A 539 -10.72 7.83 -9.83
C SER A 539 -11.99 8.58 -10.23
N ALA A 540 -11.91 9.48 -11.21
CA ALA A 540 -13.06 10.21 -11.72
C ALA A 540 -14.13 9.27 -12.31
N ARG A 541 -13.71 8.25 -13.07
CA ARG A 541 -14.61 7.22 -13.62
C ARG A 541 -15.33 6.43 -12.52
N LYS A 542 -14.60 5.96 -11.52
CA LYS A 542 -15.17 5.22 -10.39
C LYS A 542 -16.14 6.09 -9.59
N PHE A 543 -15.77 7.36 -9.35
CA PHE A 543 -16.65 8.33 -8.71
C PHE A 543 -17.95 8.50 -9.49
N ARG A 544 -17.88 8.75 -10.79
CA ARG A 544 -19.04 8.87 -11.66
C ARG A 544 -19.92 7.61 -11.63
N GLN A 545 -19.33 6.41 -11.73
CA GLN A 545 -20.07 5.13 -11.71
C GLN A 545 -20.84 4.90 -10.41
N VAL A 546 -20.26 5.32 -9.28
CA VAL A 546 -20.88 5.20 -7.97
C VAL A 546 -21.99 6.24 -7.77
N MET A 547 -21.80 7.46 -8.31
CA MET A 547 -22.72 8.60 -8.17
C MET A 547 -23.80 8.65 -9.23
N THR A 548 -23.88 7.66 -10.15
CA THR A 548 -24.84 7.71 -11.26
C THR A 548 -26.25 8.05 -10.76
N VAL A 549 -26.66 9.27 -11.07
CA VAL A 549 -27.99 9.78 -10.83
C VAL A 549 -28.75 9.59 -12.12
N GLU A 550 -30.01 9.23 -12.05
CA GLU A 550 -30.90 9.00 -13.19
C GLU A 550 -31.11 10.26 -14.08
N ASP A 551 -30.43 11.36 -13.80
CA ASP A 551 -30.66 12.67 -14.41
C ASP A 551 -29.37 13.22 -15.04
N SER A 552 -29.29 13.20 -16.37
CA SER A 552 -28.16 13.73 -17.16
C SER A 552 -27.89 15.24 -16.92
N ALA A 553 -28.86 15.99 -16.42
CA ALA A 553 -28.70 17.40 -16.06
C ALA A 553 -27.76 17.64 -14.87
N LYS A 554 -27.39 16.58 -14.14
CA LYS A 554 -26.50 16.66 -12.95
C LYS A 554 -25.05 16.26 -13.23
N THR A 555 -24.69 15.88 -14.44
CA THR A 555 -23.31 15.50 -14.79
C THR A 555 -22.33 16.64 -14.53
N HIS A 556 -22.71 17.85 -14.87
CA HIS A 556 -21.92 19.06 -14.61
C HIS A 556 -21.67 19.29 -13.11
N ASP A 557 -22.66 19.09 -12.26
CA ASP A 557 -22.52 19.25 -10.80
C ASP A 557 -21.61 18.15 -10.23
N LEU A 558 -21.68 16.94 -10.76
CA LEU A 558 -20.79 15.84 -10.36
C LEU A 558 -19.34 16.09 -10.73
N ASN A 559 -19.07 16.60 -11.94
CA ASN A 559 -17.73 16.96 -12.39
C ASN A 559 -17.10 18.02 -11.49
N LYS A 560 -17.88 19.07 -11.19
CA LYS A 560 -17.46 20.15 -10.28
C LYS A 560 -17.22 19.65 -8.86
N GLU A 561 -18.10 18.80 -8.35
CA GLU A 561 -17.99 18.23 -7.03
C GLU A 561 -16.74 17.35 -6.91
N TYR A 562 -16.45 16.51 -7.90
CA TYR A 562 -15.24 15.70 -7.94
C TYR A 562 -13.97 16.56 -7.81
N ILE A 563 -13.88 17.67 -8.57
CA ILE A 563 -12.72 18.56 -8.48
C ILE A 563 -12.58 19.14 -7.07
N ARG A 564 -13.68 19.61 -6.46
CA ARG A 564 -13.66 20.12 -5.08
C ARG A 564 -13.17 19.08 -4.09
N LEU A 565 -13.63 17.85 -4.22
CA LEU A 565 -13.24 16.74 -3.36
C LEU A 565 -11.75 16.40 -3.47
N VAL A 566 -11.19 16.48 -4.67
CA VAL A 566 -9.74 16.33 -4.86
C VAL A 566 -8.99 17.50 -4.22
N GLU A 567 -9.41 18.73 -4.45
CA GLU A 567 -8.74 19.94 -3.94
C GLU A 567 -8.82 20.08 -2.42
N THR A 568 -9.94 19.72 -1.82
CA THR A 568 -10.09 19.67 -0.35
C THR A 568 -9.34 18.50 0.27
N GLY A 569 -8.97 17.51 -0.54
CA GLY A 569 -8.25 16.32 -0.11
C GLY A 569 -9.17 15.25 0.50
N ILE A 570 -10.48 15.36 0.38
CA ILE A 570 -11.42 14.31 0.78
C ILE A 570 -11.19 13.06 -0.06
N LEU A 571 -10.95 13.21 -1.36
CA LEU A 571 -10.46 12.15 -2.24
C LEU A 571 -8.92 12.10 -2.17
N SER A 572 -8.38 11.77 -1.02
CA SER A 572 -6.92 11.83 -0.79
C SER A 572 -6.23 10.48 -0.90
N ALA A 573 -6.95 9.40 -0.66
CA ALA A 573 -6.36 8.07 -0.54
C ALA A 573 -6.32 7.37 -1.89
N GLN A 574 -5.26 7.56 -2.64
CA GLN A 574 -4.90 6.56 -3.63
C GLN A 574 -4.13 5.44 -2.96
N TYR A 575 -4.80 4.33 -2.72
CA TYR A 575 -4.10 3.07 -2.56
C TYR A 575 -3.52 2.70 -3.92
N LEU A 576 -2.22 2.84 -4.02
CA LEU A 576 -1.40 2.44 -5.15
C LEU A 576 -1.34 0.91 -5.25
N THR A 577 -2.47 0.28 -5.48
CA THR A 577 -2.56 -1.18 -5.62
C THR A 577 -1.81 -1.71 -6.84
N ASP A 578 -1.53 -0.87 -7.82
CA ASP A 578 -0.92 -1.29 -9.08
C ASP A 578 0.54 -0.83 -9.28
N TRP A 579 1.11 -0.18 -8.27
CA TRP A 579 2.56 -0.02 -8.21
C TRP A 579 3.22 -1.24 -7.56
N ALA A 580 2.72 -2.43 -7.81
CA ALA A 580 3.56 -3.60 -7.89
C ALA A 580 4.64 -3.24 -8.90
N THR A 581 5.65 -2.62 -8.41
CA THR A 581 6.80 -2.18 -9.14
C THR A 581 7.32 -3.41 -9.87
N LYS A 582 7.14 -3.43 -11.16
CA LYS A 582 8.15 -4.04 -11.99
C LYS A 582 9.42 -3.30 -11.58
N THR A 583 10.16 -3.84 -10.63
CA THR A 583 11.49 -3.35 -10.30
C THR A 583 12.17 -3.25 -11.64
N ARG A 584 12.56 -2.06 -12.05
CA ARG A 584 13.22 -1.89 -13.36
C ARG A 584 14.46 -2.78 -13.31
N SER A 585 14.57 -3.70 -14.25
CA SER A 585 15.79 -4.52 -14.38
C SER A 585 16.98 -3.58 -14.43
N GLY A 586 18.04 -3.87 -13.69
CA GLY A 586 19.23 -3.03 -13.63
C GLY A 586 19.09 -1.75 -12.79
N ALA A 587 18.20 -1.72 -11.79
CA ALA A 587 18.03 -0.57 -10.90
C ALA A 587 18.10 -0.98 -9.41
N VAL A 588 18.71 -0.14 -8.59
CA VAL A 588 18.72 -0.25 -7.13
C VAL A 588 17.35 0.15 -6.58
N LEU A 589 16.83 -0.60 -5.61
CA LEU A 589 15.56 -0.29 -4.97
C LEU A 589 15.74 0.60 -3.75
N VAL A 590 14.94 1.67 -3.64
CA VAL A 590 14.79 2.45 -2.40
C VAL A 590 13.37 2.33 -1.91
N SER A 591 13.18 1.91 -0.66
CA SER A 591 11.87 1.57 -0.13
C SER A 591 11.74 1.85 1.37
N PRO A 592 10.55 2.23 1.85
CA PRO A 592 10.22 2.04 3.25
C PRO A 592 10.33 0.56 3.64
N ALA A 593 10.85 0.30 4.85
CA ALA A 593 11.10 -1.07 5.34
C ALA A 593 9.84 -1.95 5.28
N PHE A 594 8.71 -1.45 5.74
CA PHE A 594 7.43 -2.16 5.70
C PHE A 594 7.00 -2.52 4.25
N SER A 595 7.10 -1.56 3.32
CA SER A 595 6.75 -1.79 1.92
C SER A 595 7.64 -2.82 1.25
N TYR A 596 8.93 -2.86 1.61
CA TYR A 596 9.87 -3.87 1.13
C TYR A 596 9.50 -5.27 1.62
N LEU A 597 9.13 -5.42 2.90
CA LEU A 597 8.70 -6.70 3.46
C LEU A 597 7.49 -7.29 2.73
N MET A 598 6.55 -6.43 2.30
CA MET A 598 5.35 -6.84 1.56
C MET A 598 5.61 -7.28 0.11
N ASN A 599 6.81 -7.09 -0.41
CA ASN A 599 7.20 -7.57 -1.74
C ASN A 599 7.97 -8.90 -1.71
N ASN A 600 8.32 -9.38 -0.54
CA ASN A 600 8.97 -10.67 -0.28
C ASN A 600 10.17 -10.99 -1.21
N ARG A 601 11.02 -9.99 -1.47
CA ARG A 601 12.17 -10.12 -2.37
C ARG A 601 13.48 -10.18 -1.58
N PRO A 602 14.27 -11.27 -1.64
CA PRO A 602 15.61 -11.31 -1.08
C PRO A 602 16.59 -10.50 -1.94
N VAL A 603 17.62 -9.95 -1.28
CA VAL A 603 18.75 -9.24 -1.91
C VAL A 603 20.06 -9.61 -1.24
N ARG A 604 21.21 -9.36 -1.91
CA ARG A 604 22.53 -9.60 -1.32
C ARG A 604 22.89 -8.53 -0.28
N PHE A 605 22.60 -7.25 -0.59
CA PHE A 605 23.03 -6.12 0.24
C PHE A 605 21.85 -5.23 0.62
N GLN A 606 21.79 -4.88 1.91
CA GLN A 606 20.83 -3.93 2.45
C GLN A 606 21.53 -2.73 3.06
N PHE A 607 21.04 -1.52 2.77
CA PHE A 607 21.43 -0.28 3.41
C PHE A 607 20.28 0.19 4.30
N TRP A 608 20.48 0.22 5.62
CA TRP A 608 19.48 0.71 6.57
C TRP A 608 19.79 2.16 6.92
N LEU A 609 19.02 3.09 6.38
CA LEU A 609 19.19 4.52 6.58
C LEU A 609 18.52 4.93 7.87
N ASP A 610 19.23 5.73 8.70
CA ASP A 610 18.73 6.30 9.95
C ASP A 610 18.20 5.26 10.95
N ILE A 611 19.06 4.34 11.38
CA ILE A 611 18.70 3.34 12.40
C ILE A 611 18.42 3.96 13.79
N GLY A 612 18.70 5.26 13.98
CA GLY A 612 18.32 6.04 15.16
C GLY A 612 16.86 6.44 15.20
N SER A 613 16.18 6.46 14.05
CA SER A 613 14.81 6.95 13.96
C SER A 613 13.79 6.07 14.72
N GLN A 614 12.85 6.73 15.36
CA GLN A 614 11.69 6.08 15.96
C GLN A 614 10.72 5.53 14.91
N GLY A 615 10.76 6.05 13.69
CA GLY A 615 9.91 5.63 12.57
C GLY A 615 10.04 4.15 12.18
N TRP A 616 11.08 3.43 12.65
CA TRP A 616 11.23 2.00 12.41
C TRP A 616 10.15 1.13 13.07
N TRP A 617 9.48 1.63 14.13
CA TRP A 617 8.47 0.85 14.87
C TRP A 617 7.29 1.68 15.35
N THR A 618 7.42 3.02 15.46
CA THR A 618 6.36 3.87 15.99
C THR A 618 5.24 4.00 14.95
N ARG A 619 4.05 3.67 15.38
CA ARG A 619 2.82 3.86 14.63
C ARG A 619 2.45 5.34 14.60
N LEU A 620 1.80 5.78 13.52
CA LEU A 620 1.12 7.07 13.49
C LEU A 620 0.00 7.09 14.54
N ASP A 621 -0.13 8.19 15.27
CA ASP A 621 -1.20 8.38 16.22
C ASP A 621 -2.57 8.35 15.51
N GLN A 622 -3.46 7.51 16.03
CA GLN A 622 -4.80 7.27 15.51
C GLN A 622 -5.83 7.35 16.65
N PRO A 623 -6.22 8.58 17.05
CA PRO A 623 -7.01 8.79 18.26
C PRO A 623 -8.41 8.15 18.25
N LEU A 624 -9.00 7.85 17.09
CA LEU A 624 -10.35 7.29 16.97
C LEU A 624 -10.39 5.77 16.80
N THR A 625 -9.24 5.11 16.71
CA THR A 625 -9.15 3.66 16.49
C THR A 625 -7.99 3.06 17.27
N HIS A 626 -8.05 1.74 17.50
CA HIS A 626 -6.94 1.04 18.14
C HIS A 626 -6.78 -0.37 17.57
N PRO A 627 -5.73 -0.63 16.76
CA PRO A 627 -5.61 -1.88 16.00
C PRO A 627 -5.49 -3.14 16.86
N TYR A 628 -4.92 -3.04 18.06
CA TYR A 628 -4.74 -4.20 18.93
C TYR A 628 -5.94 -4.42 19.85
N VAL A 629 -6.63 -3.37 20.29
CA VAL A 629 -7.86 -3.46 21.09
C VAL A 629 -9.00 -4.01 20.24
N LEU A 630 -9.09 -3.60 18.99
CA LEU A 630 -10.08 -4.11 18.03
C LEU A 630 -9.66 -5.44 17.40
N ASN A 631 -8.77 -6.20 18.03
CA ASN A 631 -8.36 -7.53 17.58
C ASN A 631 -9.12 -8.61 18.36
N ARG A 632 -9.24 -9.81 17.78
CA ARG A 632 -9.90 -10.98 18.39
C ARG A 632 -9.24 -11.43 19.68
N ASN A 633 -7.92 -11.28 19.77
CA ASN A 633 -7.12 -11.75 20.91
C ASN A 633 -7.12 -10.77 22.10
N TRP A 634 -7.72 -9.58 21.97
CA TRP A 634 -7.85 -8.65 23.09
C TRP A 634 -9.01 -9.03 24.01
N GLN A 635 -8.75 -9.12 25.31
CA GLN A 635 -9.75 -9.44 26.31
C GLN A 635 -10.63 -8.22 26.60
N ASN A 636 -11.94 -8.39 26.60
CA ASN A 636 -12.88 -7.36 26.99
C ASN A 636 -12.59 -6.90 28.44
N GLU A 637 -12.89 -5.63 28.73
CA GLU A 637 -12.71 -4.99 30.06
C GLU A 637 -11.24 -4.83 30.50
N LYS A 638 -10.27 -5.18 29.67
CA LYS A 638 -8.84 -4.97 29.96
C LYS A 638 -8.40 -3.59 29.47
N LEU A 639 -7.78 -2.80 30.37
CA LEU A 639 -7.23 -1.50 30.00
C LEU A 639 -5.96 -1.66 29.14
N TRP A 640 -5.87 -0.84 28.09
CA TRP A 640 -4.64 -0.69 27.32
C TRP A 640 -3.72 0.31 28.02
N THR A 641 -2.62 -0.16 28.55
CA THR A 641 -1.66 0.62 29.32
C THR A 641 -0.35 0.85 28.53
N ASP A 642 0.50 1.75 28.99
CA ASP A 642 1.83 1.99 28.39
C ASP A 642 2.67 0.70 28.32
N MET A 643 2.45 -0.25 29.21
CA MET A 643 3.11 -1.55 29.18
C MET A 643 2.68 -2.36 27.94
N HIS A 644 1.39 -2.35 27.59
CA HIS A 644 0.87 -3.01 26.39
C HIS A 644 1.37 -2.32 25.12
N GLU A 645 1.38 -0.98 25.13
CA GLU A 645 1.91 -0.18 23.99
C GLU A 645 3.40 -0.49 23.76
N ASN A 646 4.20 -0.48 24.81
CA ASN A 646 5.63 -0.81 24.73
C ASN A 646 5.85 -2.24 24.23
N ALA A 647 5.07 -3.21 24.72
CA ALA A 647 5.14 -4.60 24.26
C ALA A 647 4.77 -4.75 22.78
N ALA A 648 3.72 -4.05 22.32
CA ALA A 648 3.30 -4.05 20.92
C ALA A 648 4.36 -3.41 20.00
N ASN A 649 4.92 -2.29 20.42
CA ASN A 649 6.01 -1.60 19.71
C ASN A 649 7.27 -2.47 19.62
N GLN A 650 7.63 -3.13 20.72
CA GLN A 650 8.75 -4.07 20.79
C GLN A 650 8.55 -5.26 19.84
N GLN A 651 7.37 -5.87 19.84
CA GLN A 651 7.06 -6.96 18.91
C GLN A 651 7.09 -6.49 17.45
N SER A 652 6.62 -5.27 17.18
CA SER A 652 6.63 -4.70 15.84
C SER A 652 8.05 -4.51 15.31
N ILE A 653 8.96 -3.90 16.09
CA ILE A 653 10.34 -3.72 15.65
C ILE A 653 11.06 -5.05 15.46
N ILE A 654 10.87 -6.02 16.35
CA ILE A 654 11.48 -7.34 16.25
C ILE A 654 11.04 -8.03 14.93
N ARG A 655 9.73 -8.02 14.63
CA ARG A 655 9.22 -8.58 13.38
C ARG A 655 9.83 -7.91 12.16
N ILE A 656 9.86 -6.58 12.13
CA ILE A 656 10.43 -5.82 11.01
C ILE A 656 11.90 -6.16 10.83
N ILE A 657 12.71 -6.09 11.87
CA ILE A 657 14.16 -6.34 11.80
C ILE A 657 14.44 -7.77 11.38
N ASN A 658 13.79 -8.76 11.99
CA ASN A 658 13.96 -10.16 11.61
C ASN A 658 13.50 -10.41 10.17
N GLY A 659 12.37 -9.81 9.77
CA GLY A 659 11.89 -9.90 8.39
C GLY A 659 12.88 -9.33 7.38
N LEU A 660 13.56 -8.23 7.69
CA LEU A 660 14.59 -7.63 6.85
C LEU A 660 15.84 -8.49 6.79
N ILE A 661 16.37 -8.95 7.94
CA ILE A 661 17.56 -9.81 8.00
C ILE A 661 17.33 -11.09 7.21
N ARG A 662 16.16 -11.71 7.32
CA ARG A 662 15.78 -12.92 6.60
C ARG A 662 15.62 -12.75 5.09
N ARG A 663 15.73 -11.51 4.58
CA ARG A 663 15.73 -11.17 3.16
C ARG A 663 17.07 -10.57 2.71
N CYS A 664 18.14 -10.79 3.49
CA CYS A 664 19.50 -10.40 3.18
C CYS A 664 20.40 -11.64 3.09
N ASN A 665 21.22 -11.73 2.03
CA ASN A 665 22.10 -12.87 1.84
C ASN A 665 23.51 -12.64 2.38
N GLU A 666 24.02 -11.41 2.30
CA GLU A 666 25.43 -11.14 2.53
C GLU A 666 25.69 -10.11 3.62
N HIS A 667 25.32 -8.84 3.41
CA HIS A 667 25.73 -7.79 4.34
C HIS A 667 24.70 -6.68 4.50
N ILE A 668 24.64 -6.14 5.72
CA ILE A 668 23.75 -5.02 6.10
C ILE A 668 24.59 -3.81 6.49
N TYR A 669 24.50 -2.74 5.72
CA TYR A 669 25.12 -1.46 6.01
C TYR A 669 24.15 -0.62 6.83
N MET A 670 24.50 -0.28 8.07
CA MET A 670 23.66 0.51 8.99
C MET A 670 24.17 1.93 9.09
N CYS A 671 23.37 2.90 8.65
CA CYS A 671 23.71 4.32 8.78
C CYS A 671 23.05 4.93 10.02
N THR A 672 23.86 5.56 10.88
CA THR A 672 23.34 6.36 11.97
C THR A 672 23.48 7.84 11.64
N LEU A 673 22.47 8.62 11.96
CA LEU A 673 22.45 10.06 11.73
C LEU A 673 22.40 10.79 13.06
N GLY A 674 23.20 11.84 13.20
CA GLY A 674 23.19 12.68 14.40
C GLY A 674 21.92 13.50 14.53
N VAL A 675 21.35 13.89 13.38
CA VAL A 675 20.06 14.58 13.29
C VAL A 675 19.26 14.03 12.12
N ASN A 676 17.94 13.93 12.29
CA ASN A 676 17.02 13.52 11.25
C ASN A 676 16.80 14.62 10.18
N GLU A 677 15.91 14.39 9.19
CA GLU A 677 15.58 15.40 8.16
C GLU A 677 15.06 16.72 8.74
N GLN A 678 14.50 16.73 9.94
CA GLN A 678 13.93 17.89 10.62
C GLN A 678 14.91 18.57 11.57
N GLY A 679 16.14 18.05 11.69
CA GLY A 679 17.17 18.57 12.56
C GLY A 679 17.11 18.11 14.02
N ASN A 680 16.28 17.11 14.33
CA ASN A 680 16.13 16.57 15.67
C ASN A 680 17.06 15.36 15.90
N GLU A 681 17.63 15.24 17.11
CA GLU A 681 18.34 14.03 17.53
C GLU A 681 17.33 12.92 17.88
N GLU A 682 17.52 11.74 17.30
CA GLU A 682 16.73 10.56 17.62
C GLU A 682 17.63 9.40 18.08
N ARG A 683 17.21 8.73 19.17
CA ARG A 683 17.89 7.55 19.73
C ARG A 683 16.90 6.44 19.98
N GLY A 684 16.43 5.83 18.91
CA GLY A 684 15.43 4.77 18.94
C GLY A 684 15.95 3.45 19.55
N ALA A 685 15.06 2.45 19.59
CA ALA A 685 15.37 1.14 20.17
C ALA A 685 16.41 0.39 19.32
N LEU A 686 16.37 0.51 17.99
CA LEU A 686 17.27 -0.22 17.10
C LEU A 686 18.75 0.18 17.32
N ILE A 687 19.05 1.49 17.34
CA ILE A 687 20.43 1.94 17.58
C ILE A 687 20.93 1.53 18.98
N LYS A 688 20.07 1.54 20.00
CA LYS A 688 20.42 1.07 21.35
C LYS A 688 20.77 -0.42 21.37
N ALA A 689 19.98 -1.24 20.67
CA ALA A 689 20.24 -2.67 20.54
C ALA A 689 21.56 -2.94 19.83
N VAL A 690 21.82 -2.25 18.73
CA VAL A 690 23.08 -2.36 17.98
C VAL A 690 24.28 -1.92 18.84
N GLN A 691 24.20 -0.82 19.57
CA GLN A 691 25.24 -0.36 20.48
C GLN A 691 25.53 -1.38 21.60
N THR A 692 24.51 -2.08 22.09
CA THR A 692 24.67 -3.13 23.10
C THR A 692 25.47 -4.31 22.55
N ILE A 693 25.20 -4.72 21.31
CA ILE A 693 25.95 -5.77 20.61
C ILE A 693 27.41 -5.35 20.42
N LEU A 694 27.66 -4.12 19.95
CA LEU A 694 29.02 -3.64 19.72
C LEU A 694 29.86 -3.60 21.00
N ARG A 695 29.27 -3.14 22.13
CA ARG A 695 29.99 -3.14 23.44
C ARG A 695 30.40 -4.55 23.87
N LYS A 696 29.54 -5.54 23.61
CA LYS A 696 29.88 -6.94 23.93
C LYS A 696 30.99 -7.49 23.04
N LEU A 697 30.94 -7.21 21.74
CA LEU A 697 31.97 -7.62 20.80
C LEU A 697 33.34 -7.00 21.18
N GLN A 698 33.40 -5.74 21.59
CA GLN A 698 34.63 -5.09 22.07
C GLN A 698 35.15 -5.69 23.37
N GLY A 699 34.26 -6.04 24.31
CA GLY A 699 34.63 -6.72 25.57
C GLY A 699 35.24 -8.11 25.36
N THR A 700 34.76 -8.86 24.35
CA THR A 700 35.24 -10.18 24.01
C THR A 700 36.63 -10.13 23.31
N THR A 701 36.89 -9.08 22.54
CA THR A 701 38.18 -8.86 21.86
C THR A 701 39.26 -8.38 22.83
N GLY A 702 38.89 -7.55 23.83
CA GLY A 702 39.81 -7.10 24.86
C GLY A 702 40.25 -8.17 25.87
N ALA A 703 39.41 -9.18 26.09
CA ALA A 703 39.74 -10.32 27.00
C ALA A 703 40.72 -11.36 26.42
N LYS A 704 40.98 -11.31 25.11
CA LYS A 704 41.95 -12.18 24.44
C LYS A 704 43.37 -11.62 24.35
N HIS A 705 43.60 -10.44 24.87
CA HIS A 705 44.89 -9.76 24.90
C HIS A 705 45.39 -9.42 26.31
N VAL A 706 44.92 -10.14 27.35
CA VAL A 706 45.50 -10.08 28.71
C VAL A 706 46.06 -11.46 29.06
#